data_06d94f0d3f76ebf9ee08f117024172a0
#
_entry.id   06d94f0d3f76ebf9ee08f117024172a0
#
_cell.length_a   1.000
_cell.length_b   1.000
_cell.length_c   1.000
_cell.angle_alpha   90.00
_cell.angle_beta   90.00
_cell.angle_gamma   90.00
#
_symmetry.space_group_name_H-M   'P 1'
#
loop_
_entity.id
_entity.type
_entity.pdbx_description
1 polymer ?
#
loop_
_entity_poly.entity_id
_entity_poly.type
_entity_poly.pdbx_seq_one_letter_code
_entity_poly.pdbx_strand_id
1 'polypeptide(L)'
;MEEQILQVIKNSDKALTVDEIFHSLNLNGVEDLKSLLKTLNSMEDNLILYHTKKDNYMLFNNSNLKIGKLIGNKKGFGFVDIEGNDDVFIAPSNMNNAIHGDKVIVEITSKKGSDLEGRILKILERSFKTFVGEYVIKDNKGTIILDEDKVKINLIIDKDKSMGAMEGHKVLVKVCGKLKDNNYKGEVLKILGHKNDPGVDILSVMAKYNIDSGFSDEVMEEALNTPNEVTEDDLKGRTDLREEVIFTIDGDDTKDIDDAISIEPLSNGGYKLGVHIADVSYYVKEGSLLDNEAFNRGTSVYLADRVEPMYPHKLSNGICSLNPGVDRLAISCVMEIDNKGNVTSPEIFESVIRSRKQMTYKNVNKILEENIIPEGYEEYADKLKMMAECSKLLRKNKVGRGYIDFDIDEIKLIIDEKGNVEDVKTRDRGVGENLIEDFMIAANEAVATTIYFMELPFVYRVHGNPSEEKIQNFLKFISILGYKVDGNVKNVTPYTMQNILSQLKDKKEFHILSSLLLRSMQKAVYDKVNIGHFGLGSTCYTHFTSPIRRYPDSTVHRLLRKYLFQHKVDKDTLTYWDNRLTTICEQSSYKERMSIECEREVDDMKVAEYMSNHIGEEYQGMVSSVVSFGMFIELPNLIEGLVKVDTLQGDKFIYDEQTFSLIGQNTKKMYRLGDIVKVRVIGASKEARTVDFEIIDTNE
;
A
#
# COMPACT_ATOMS: atom_id res chain seq x y z
N MET A 1 -10.35 -35.75 15.59
CA MET A 1 -9.73 -35.63 16.92
C MET A 1 -9.48 -34.15 17.29
N GLU A 2 -8.82 -33.35 16.48
CA GLU A 2 -8.56 -31.91 16.80
C GLU A 2 -9.82 -31.14 17.16
N GLU A 3 -10.89 -31.20 16.34
CA GLU A 3 -12.16 -30.55 16.63
C GLU A 3 -12.80 -30.99 17.96
N GLN A 4 -12.69 -32.27 18.26
CA GLN A 4 -13.22 -32.84 19.51
C GLN A 4 -12.44 -32.33 20.72
N ILE A 5 -11.10 -32.26 20.62
CA ILE A 5 -10.23 -31.68 21.66
C ILE A 5 -10.58 -30.20 21.86
N LEU A 6 -10.73 -29.44 20.76
CA LEU A 6 -11.12 -28.04 20.85
C LEU A 6 -12.47 -27.84 21.55
N GLN A 7 -13.43 -28.71 21.27
CA GLN A 7 -14.76 -28.60 21.87
C GLN A 7 -14.71 -28.92 23.37
N VAL A 8 -13.92 -29.93 23.79
CA VAL A 8 -13.73 -30.24 25.20
C VAL A 8 -13.06 -29.09 25.95
N ILE A 9 -12.00 -28.51 25.40
CA ILE A 9 -11.28 -27.40 26.04
C ILE A 9 -12.10 -26.11 26.03
N LYS A 10 -12.86 -25.82 24.96
CA LYS A 10 -13.77 -24.66 24.91
C LYS A 10 -14.89 -24.71 25.94
N ASN A 11 -15.38 -25.88 26.23
CA ASN A 11 -16.46 -26.11 27.19
C ASN A 11 -15.98 -26.18 28.66
N SER A 12 -14.68 -26.03 28.89
CA SER A 12 -14.09 -26.05 30.23
C SER A 12 -13.68 -24.67 30.69
N ASP A 13 -14.06 -24.26 31.90
CA ASP A 13 -13.65 -23.01 32.52
C ASP A 13 -12.22 -23.00 33.07
N LYS A 14 -11.53 -24.17 33.00
CA LYS A 14 -10.15 -24.35 33.48
C LYS A 14 -9.27 -25.05 32.45
N ALA A 15 -7.96 -24.90 32.61
CA ALA A 15 -7.00 -25.70 31.85
C ALA A 15 -7.10 -27.18 32.26
N LEU A 16 -7.07 -28.09 31.27
CA LEU A 16 -7.28 -29.51 31.45
C LEU A 16 -5.98 -30.32 31.34
N THR A 17 -5.82 -31.37 32.14
CA THR A 17 -4.73 -32.33 31.98
C THR A 17 -4.98 -33.27 30.79
N VAL A 18 -3.92 -33.98 30.34
CA VAL A 18 -4.05 -35.04 29.32
C VAL A 18 -5.09 -36.05 29.71
N ASP A 19 -5.09 -36.49 30.98
CA ASP A 19 -6.02 -37.49 31.50
C ASP A 19 -7.47 -36.98 31.47
N GLU A 20 -7.72 -35.73 31.87
CA GLU A 20 -9.06 -35.13 31.80
C GLU A 20 -9.57 -35.04 30.36
N ILE A 21 -8.71 -34.70 29.40
CA ILE A 21 -9.07 -34.67 27.98
C ILE A 21 -9.31 -36.09 27.45
N PHE A 22 -8.45 -37.03 27.79
CA PHE A 22 -8.56 -38.44 27.38
C PHE A 22 -9.89 -39.05 27.83
N HIS A 23 -10.25 -38.84 29.10
CA HIS A 23 -11.53 -39.32 29.65
C HIS A 23 -12.73 -38.60 29.03
N SER A 24 -12.65 -37.28 28.80
CA SER A 24 -13.75 -36.51 28.22
C SER A 24 -14.05 -36.92 26.77
N LEU A 25 -13.04 -37.41 26.05
CA LEU A 25 -13.18 -37.94 24.71
C LEU A 25 -13.59 -39.40 24.64
N ASN A 26 -13.78 -40.07 25.80
CA ASN A 26 -14.06 -41.50 25.92
C ASN A 26 -13.05 -42.39 25.19
N LEU A 27 -11.76 -42.01 25.20
CA LEU A 27 -10.68 -42.74 24.58
C LEU A 27 -10.23 -43.90 25.50
N ASN A 28 -9.73 -44.99 24.91
CA ASN A 28 -9.32 -46.17 25.64
C ASN A 28 -8.07 -46.84 25.05
N GLY A 29 -7.12 -47.19 25.92
CA GLY A 29 -5.93 -47.91 25.50
C GLY A 29 -4.74 -47.07 25.11
N VAL A 30 -3.61 -47.72 24.88
CA VAL A 30 -2.31 -47.04 24.66
C VAL A 30 -2.22 -46.37 23.30
N GLU A 31 -2.87 -46.89 22.28
CA GLU A 31 -2.81 -46.32 20.92
C GLU A 31 -3.62 -45.03 20.85
N ASP A 32 -4.78 -44.95 21.52
CA ASP A 32 -5.57 -43.72 21.59
C ASP A 32 -4.80 -42.64 22.37
N LEU A 33 -4.12 -43.00 23.45
CA LEU A 33 -3.29 -42.07 24.21
C LEU A 33 -2.13 -41.51 23.36
N LYS A 34 -1.43 -42.36 22.60
CA LYS A 34 -0.38 -41.93 21.70
C LYS A 34 -0.91 -40.96 20.61
N SER A 35 -2.08 -41.28 20.05
CA SER A 35 -2.74 -40.45 19.06
C SER A 35 -3.15 -39.08 19.64
N LEU A 36 -3.71 -39.07 20.86
CA LEU A 36 -4.06 -37.86 21.59
C LEU A 36 -2.82 -36.98 21.83
N LEU A 37 -1.75 -37.55 22.39
CA LEU A 37 -0.51 -36.82 22.65
C LEU A 37 0.10 -36.23 21.36
N LYS A 38 0.10 -37.01 20.28
CA LYS A 38 0.57 -36.53 18.97
C LYS A 38 -0.27 -35.34 18.48
N THR A 39 -1.61 -35.41 18.62
CA THR A 39 -2.52 -34.35 18.23
C THR A 39 -2.35 -33.11 19.11
N LEU A 40 -2.26 -33.27 20.43
CA LEU A 40 -2.01 -32.17 21.37
C LEU A 40 -0.69 -31.45 21.07
N ASN A 41 0.38 -32.18 20.79
CA ASN A 41 1.67 -31.58 20.40
C ASN A 41 1.56 -30.83 19.07
N SER A 42 0.85 -31.41 18.08
CA SER A 42 0.59 -30.70 16.82
C SER A 42 -0.20 -29.41 17.03
N MET A 43 -1.22 -29.41 17.86
CA MET A 43 -2.03 -28.25 18.19
C MET A 43 -1.26 -27.17 18.99
N GLU A 44 -0.31 -27.60 19.83
CA GLU A 44 0.63 -26.70 20.54
C GLU A 44 1.62 -26.07 19.56
N ASP A 45 2.22 -26.88 18.68
CA ASP A 45 3.14 -26.39 17.64
C ASP A 45 2.46 -25.38 16.70
N ASN A 46 1.18 -25.59 16.41
CA ASN A 46 0.35 -24.67 15.60
C ASN A 46 -0.25 -23.51 16.40
N LEU A 47 0.13 -23.36 17.69
CA LEU A 47 -0.32 -22.27 18.57
C LEU A 47 -1.85 -22.21 18.77
N ILE A 48 -2.53 -23.34 18.63
CA ILE A 48 -3.96 -23.51 18.92
C ILE A 48 -4.17 -23.70 20.41
N LEU A 49 -3.30 -24.51 21.04
CA LEU A 49 -3.29 -24.78 22.46
C LEU A 49 -2.00 -24.23 23.11
N TYR A 50 -2.11 -23.96 24.40
CA TYR A 50 -0.99 -23.63 25.27
C TYR A 50 -0.85 -24.72 26.36
N HIS A 51 0.34 -25.29 26.42
CA HIS A 51 0.73 -26.25 27.48
C HIS A 51 1.35 -25.47 28.64
N THR A 52 0.70 -25.47 29.79
CA THR A 52 1.11 -24.71 30.96
C THR A 52 2.25 -25.43 31.70
N LYS A 53 2.99 -24.71 32.55
CA LYS A 53 4.04 -25.27 33.41
C LYS A 53 3.55 -26.32 34.41
N LYS A 54 2.23 -26.50 34.55
CA LYS A 54 1.56 -27.46 35.41
C LYS A 54 1.00 -28.66 34.63
N ASP A 55 1.51 -28.90 33.43
CA ASP A 55 1.09 -29.99 32.52
C ASP A 55 -0.41 -29.94 32.14
N ASN A 56 -0.99 -28.76 32.04
CA ASN A 56 -2.38 -28.55 31.63
C ASN A 56 -2.45 -27.88 30.27
N TYR A 57 -3.47 -28.20 29.49
CA TYR A 57 -3.75 -27.58 28.18
C TYR A 57 -4.92 -26.61 28.27
N MET A 58 -4.79 -25.49 27.61
CA MET A 58 -5.83 -24.47 27.44
C MET A 58 -5.75 -23.85 26.05
N LEU A 59 -6.79 -23.14 25.62
CA LEU A 59 -6.71 -22.37 24.37
C LEU A 59 -5.60 -21.32 24.46
N PHE A 60 -4.82 -21.19 23.40
CA PHE A 60 -3.75 -20.19 23.34
C PHE A 60 -4.28 -18.77 23.61
N ASN A 61 -5.45 -18.43 23.04
CA ASN A 61 -6.09 -17.12 23.21
C ASN A 61 -6.53 -16.81 24.65
N ASN A 62 -6.74 -17.84 25.46
CA ASN A 62 -7.13 -17.71 26.89
C ASN A 62 -5.91 -17.64 27.82
N SER A 63 -4.70 -17.82 27.29
CA SER A 63 -3.47 -17.69 28.05
C SER A 63 -3.05 -16.22 28.17
N ASN A 64 -2.06 -15.94 29.03
CA ASN A 64 -1.38 -14.65 29.10
C ASN A 64 -0.34 -14.46 27.97
N LEU A 65 -0.32 -15.37 26.99
CA LEU A 65 0.53 -15.28 25.83
C LEU A 65 -0.21 -14.63 24.67
N LYS A 66 0.50 -13.81 23.95
CA LYS A 66 0.00 -13.15 22.73
C LYS A 66 1.04 -13.29 21.62
N ILE A 67 0.58 -13.21 20.38
CA ILE A 67 1.42 -13.15 19.19
C ILE A 67 1.31 -11.76 18.64
N GLY A 68 2.44 -11.16 18.30
CA GLY A 68 2.47 -9.84 17.69
C GLY A 68 3.80 -9.55 17.01
N LYS A 69 3.88 -8.39 16.38
CA LYS A 69 5.06 -7.89 15.71
C LYS A 69 5.83 -6.95 16.65
N LEU A 70 7.12 -7.19 16.84
CA LEU A 70 7.96 -6.34 17.69
C LEU A 70 8.33 -5.05 16.97
N ILE A 71 7.96 -3.92 17.56
CA ILE A 71 8.38 -2.58 17.16
C ILE A 71 9.52 -2.15 18.10
N GLY A 72 10.77 -2.27 17.63
CA GLY A 72 11.95 -1.87 18.39
C GLY A 72 12.10 -0.36 18.50
N ASN A 73 12.83 0.08 19.54
CA ASN A 73 13.20 1.47 19.74
C ASN A 73 14.72 1.61 19.82
N LYS A 74 15.26 2.73 19.34
CA LYS A 74 16.71 3.02 19.39
C LYS A 74 17.31 3.03 20.80
N LYS A 75 16.51 3.16 21.85
CA LYS A 75 16.94 3.06 23.26
C LYS A 75 17.02 1.60 23.75
N GLY A 76 16.67 0.59 22.91
CA GLY A 76 16.80 -0.83 23.18
C GLY A 76 15.58 -1.50 23.81
N PHE A 77 14.51 -0.79 24.10
CA PHE A 77 13.19 -1.35 24.43
C PHE A 77 12.34 -1.51 23.18
N GLY A 78 11.16 -2.12 23.28
CA GLY A 78 10.21 -2.23 22.19
C GLY A 78 8.78 -2.36 22.66
N PHE A 79 7.85 -2.38 21.68
CA PHE A 79 6.46 -2.67 21.88
C PHE A 79 6.09 -3.85 20.98
N VAL A 80 5.25 -4.75 21.48
CA VAL A 80 4.68 -5.81 20.63
C VAL A 80 3.29 -5.37 20.24
N ASP A 81 3.12 -5.04 18.96
CA ASP A 81 1.84 -4.73 18.33
C ASP A 81 1.05 -6.02 18.16
N ILE A 82 -0.11 -6.09 18.79
CA ILE A 82 -1.02 -7.24 18.80
C ILE A 82 -2.30 -6.80 18.10
N GLU A 83 -2.61 -7.41 16.97
CA GLU A 83 -3.80 -7.08 16.19
C GLU A 83 -5.07 -7.11 17.04
N GLY A 84 -5.77 -5.97 17.12
CA GLY A 84 -7.01 -5.80 17.88
C GLY A 84 -6.87 -5.71 19.40
N ASN A 85 -5.66 -5.49 19.92
CA ASN A 85 -5.39 -5.30 21.34
C ASN A 85 -4.42 -4.13 21.57
N ASP A 86 -4.25 -3.74 22.85
CA ASP A 86 -3.23 -2.77 23.23
C ASP A 86 -1.82 -3.32 23.05
N ASP A 87 -0.88 -2.44 22.69
CA ASP A 87 0.53 -2.78 22.55
C ASP A 87 1.16 -3.19 23.88
N VAL A 88 2.05 -4.20 23.84
CA VAL A 88 2.76 -4.66 25.03
C VAL A 88 4.16 -4.07 25.08
N PHE A 89 4.46 -3.28 26.10
CA PHE A 89 5.80 -2.75 26.35
C PHE A 89 6.78 -3.86 26.74
N ILE A 90 7.96 -3.87 26.12
CA ILE A 90 9.04 -4.83 26.35
C ILE A 90 10.30 -4.10 26.78
N ALA A 91 10.70 -4.27 28.03
CA ALA A 91 11.94 -3.71 28.53
C ALA A 91 13.18 -4.33 27.82
N PRO A 92 14.33 -3.63 27.76
CA PRO A 92 15.53 -4.16 27.09
C PRO A 92 15.97 -5.54 27.58
N SER A 93 15.84 -5.82 28.88
CA SER A 93 16.14 -7.14 29.48
C SER A 93 15.21 -8.27 29.06
N ASN A 94 14.01 -7.92 28.55
CA ASN A 94 12.94 -8.85 28.22
C ASN A 94 12.81 -9.12 26.70
N MET A 95 13.70 -8.52 25.89
CA MET A 95 13.68 -8.63 24.42
C MET A 95 14.03 -10.03 23.89
N ASN A 96 14.70 -10.87 24.68
CA ASN A 96 15.07 -12.25 24.33
C ASN A 96 15.70 -12.38 22.90
N ASN A 97 16.59 -11.46 22.56
CA ASN A 97 17.25 -11.36 21.24
C ASN A 97 16.30 -11.13 20.04
N ALA A 98 15.06 -10.77 20.28
CA ALA A 98 14.19 -10.31 19.21
C ALA A 98 14.63 -8.90 18.77
N ILE A 99 14.46 -8.64 17.49
CA ILE A 99 14.78 -7.35 16.85
C ILE A 99 13.52 -6.76 16.24
N HIS A 100 13.58 -5.49 15.87
CA HIS A 100 12.48 -4.79 15.22
C HIS A 100 11.93 -5.61 14.04
N GLY A 101 10.61 -5.74 13.99
CA GLY A 101 9.87 -6.44 12.95
C GLY A 101 9.67 -7.95 13.18
N ASP A 102 10.40 -8.60 14.11
CA ASP A 102 10.20 -10.03 14.42
C ASP A 102 8.77 -10.33 14.87
N LYS A 103 8.20 -11.42 14.36
CA LYS A 103 6.96 -11.98 14.90
C LYS A 103 7.28 -12.85 16.11
N VAL A 104 6.70 -12.49 17.25
CA VAL A 104 7.09 -13.03 18.54
C VAL A 104 5.90 -13.55 19.34
N ILE A 105 6.17 -14.48 20.26
CA ILE A 105 5.27 -14.80 21.36
C ILE A 105 5.71 -13.95 22.55
N VAL A 106 4.81 -13.13 23.06
CA VAL A 106 4.99 -12.31 24.26
C VAL A 106 4.14 -12.85 25.41
N GLU A 107 4.71 -12.95 26.60
CA GLU A 107 3.99 -13.20 27.84
C GLU A 107 3.69 -11.88 28.53
N ILE A 108 2.43 -11.59 28.80
CA ILE A 108 2.02 -10.40 29.57
C ILE A 108 2.36 -10.66 31.03
N THR A 109 3.26 -9.84 31.59
CA THR A 109 3.75 -9.99 32.97
C THR A 109 3.09 -9.02 33.94
N SER A 110 2.60 -7.87 33.45
CA SER A 110 1.93 -6.85 34.25
C SER A 110 0.87 -6.12 33.42
N LYS A 111 -0.20 -5.72 34.10
CA LYS A 111 -1.25 -4.87 33.53
C LYS A 111 -1.60 -3.76 34.51
N LYS A 112 -1.35 -2.50 34.14
CA LYS A 112 -1.67 -1.30 34.95
C LYS A 112 -2.55 -0.38 34.11
N GLY A 113 -3.85 -0.47 34.27
CA GLY A 113 -4.81 0.25 33.42
C GLY A 113 -4.77 -0.27 31.98
N SER A 114 -4.49 0.61 31.01
CA SER A 114 -4.25 0.30 29.61
C SER A 114 -2.81 -0.17 29.33
N ASP A 115 -1.86 0.08 30.24
CA ASP A 115 -0.44 -0.22 30.02
C ASP A 115 -0.15 -1.71 30.28
N LEU A 116 0.22 -2.41 29.21
CA LEU A 116 0.64 -3.81 29.25
C LEU A 116 2.16 -3.89 29.24
N GLU A 117 2.75 -4.64 30.18
CA GLU A 117 4.17 -4.98 30.16
C GLU A 117 4.35 -6.49 29.94
N GLY A 118 5.38 -6.86 29.19
CA GLY A 118 5.61 -8.27 28.86
C GLY A 118 7.09 -8.63 28.69
N ARG A 119 7.29 -9.91 28.41
CA ARG A 119 8.59 -10.45 27.98
C ARG A 119 8.42 -11.34 26.76
N ILE A 120 9.35 -11.29 25.85
CA ILE A 120 9.36 -12.15 24.68
C ILE A 120 9.83 -13.54 25.10
N LEU A 121 9.00 -14.55 24.82
CA LEU A 121 9.34 -15.95 25.09
C LEU A 121 10.01 -16.62 23.90
N LYS A 122 9.48 -16.40 22.70
CA LYS A 122 9.94 -17.07 21.48
C LYS A 122 9.80 -16.15 20.28
N ILE A 123 10.77 -16.24 19.37
CA ILE A 123 10.69 -15.64 18.06
C ILE A 123 10.10 -16.68 17.13
N LEU A 124 8.93 -16.40 16.56
CA LEU A 124 8.23 -17.27 15.61
C LEU A 124 8.82 -17.12 14.21
N GLU A 125 9.05 -15.87 13.82
CA GLU A 125 9.54 -15.53 12.49
C GLU A 125 10.49 -14.33 12.60
N ARG A 126 11.66 -14.45 11.99
CA ARG A 126 12.60 -13.35 11.82
C ARG A 126 12.16 -12.50 10.64
N SER A 127 11.88 -11.22 10.88
CA SER A 127 11.41 -10.34 9.81
C SER A 127 12.51 -9.97 8.82
N PHE A 128 13.76 -9.88 9.27
CA PHE A 128 14.86 -9.50 8.42
C PHE A 128 15.95 -10.58 8.38
N LYS A 129 16.15 -11.13 7.18
CA LYS A 129 17.33 -11.95 6.86
C LYS A 129 18.45 -11.10 6.28
N THR A 130 18.13 -9.90 5.80
CA THR A 130 19.03 -8.95 5.15
C THR A 130 18.87 -7.55 5.72
N PHE A 131 19.95 -6.77 5.70
CA PHE A 131 19.97 -5.37 6.10
C PHE A 131 20.74 -4.55 5.10
N VAL A 132 20.39 -3.26 5.00
CA VAL A 132 21.18 -2.27 4.28
C VAL A 132 21.98 -1.45 5.29
N GLY A 133 23.18 -1.06 4.92
CA GLY A 133 24.01 -0.20 5.75
C GLY A 133 25.32 0.20 5.07
N GLU A 134 26.07 1.04 5.77
CA GLU A 134 27.40 1.50 5.35
C GLU A 134 28.48 0.53 5.82
N TYR A 135 29.31 0.08 4.89
CA TYR A 135 30.49 -0.71 5.20
C TYR A 135 31.59 0.20 5.74
N VAL A 136 32.08 -0.11 6.93
CA VAL A 136 33.18 0.61 7.59
C VAL A 136 34.21 -0.37 8.12
N ILE A 137 35.46 0.07 8.27
CA ILE A 137 36.55 -0.74 8.82
C ILE A 137 36.80 -0.28 10.28
N LYS A 138 36.52 -1.18 11.22
CA LYS A 138 36.83 -0.96 12.66
C LYS A 138 37.74 -2.09 13.15
N ASP A 139 38.86 -1.75 13.80
CA ASP A 139 39.81 -2.72 14.36
C ASP A 139 40.26 -3.78 13.31
N ASN A 140 40.53 -3.36 12.08
CA ASN A 140 40.89 -4.22 10.95
C ASN A 140 39.78 -5.27 10.54
N LYS A 141 38.53 -5.06 10.93
CA LYS A 141 37.37 -5.90 10.55
C LYS A 141 36.35 -5.05 9.83
N GLY A 142 35.75 -5.64 8.79
CA GLY A 142 34.60 -5.07 8.15
C GLY A 142 33.41 -5.08 9.12
N THR A 143 32.74 -3.95 9.25
CA THR A 143 31.54 -3.78 10.10
C THR A 143 30.51 -2.96 9.35
N ILE A 144 29.24 -3.20 9.63
CA ILE A 144 28.15 -2.47 8.98
C ILE A 144 27.50 -1.51 9.97
N ILE A 145 27.40 -0.24 9.60
CA ILE A 145 26.52 0.74 10.23
C ILE A 145 25.16 0.61 9.53
N LEU A 146 24.17 0.08 10.23
CA LEU A 146 22.85 -0.15 9.67
C LEU A 146 22.10 1.16 9.40
N ASP A 147 21.35 1.24 8.31
CA ASP A 147 20.45 2.35 8.00
C ASP A 147 19.19 2.32 8.88
N GLU A 148 18.85 1.16 9.44
CA GLU A 148 17.74 0.98 10.38
C GLU A 148 18.21 1.17 11.82
N ASP A 149 18.06 2.37 12.38
CA ASP A 149 18.52 2.74 13.71
C ASP A 149 17.74 2.07 14.87
N LYS A 150 16.57 1.49 14.56
CA LYS A 150 15.75 0.70 15.50
C LYS A 150 16.33 -0.70 15.75
N VAL A 151 17.26 -1.15 14.89
CA VAL A 151 17.91 -2.47 14.99
C VAL A 151 19.30 -2.30 15.61
N LYS A 152 19.48 -2.85 16.81
CA LYS A 152 20.75 -2.78 17.54
C LYS A 152 21.51 -4.09 17.47
N ILE A 153 22.10 -4.37 16.32
CA ILE A 153 23.04 -5.47 16.13
C ILE A 153 24.32 -4.96 15.52
N ASN A 154 25.44 -5.62 15.82
CA ASN A 154 26.72 -5.38 15.17
C ASN A 154 26.96 -6.47 14.13
N LEU A 155 26.97 -6.12 12.86
CA LEU A 155 27.31 -7.04 11.78
C LEU A 155 28.80 -6.98 11.49
N ILE A 156 29.48 -8.11 11.66
CA ILE A 156 30.90 -8.30 11.38
C ILE A 156 31.03 -9.07 10.08
N ILE A 157 31.79 -8.52 9.15
CA ILE A 157 31.99 -9.09 7.82
C ILE A 157 33.42 -9.59 7.71
N ASP A 158 33.57 -10.88 7.48
CA ASP A 158 34.88 -11.48 7.18
C ASP A 158 35.32 -11.04 5.77
N LYS A 159 36.64 -10.87 5.55
CA LYS A 159 37.18 -10.30 4.30
C LYS A 159 36.76 -11.07 3.03
N ASP A 160 36.67 -12.38 3.10
CA ASP A 160 36.21 -13.27 2.03
C ASP A 160 34.70 -13.13 1.73
N LYS A 161 33.93 -12.54 2.68
CA LYS A 161 32.48 -12.29 2.60
C LYS A 161 32.11 -10.84 2.30
N SER A 162 33.10 -9.98 2.01
CA SER A 162 32.89 -8.56 1.76
C SER A 162 32.55 -8.21 0.30
N MET A 163 32.65 -9.15 -0.65
CA MET A 163 32.55 -8.86 -2.08
C MET A 163 33.47 -7.73 -2.57
N GLY A 164 34.56 -7.43 -1.84
CA GLY A 164 35.44 -6.29 -2.16
C GLY A 164 34.86 -4.92 -1.75
N ALA A 165 33.88 -4.88 -0.85
CA ALA A 165 33.36 -3.61 -0.32
C ALA A 165 34.45 -2.80 0.33
N MET A 166 34.45 -1.49 0.08
CA MET A 166 35.37 -0.50 0.65
C MET A 166 34.62 0.42 1.63
N GLU A 167 35.36 1.11 2.46
CA GLU A 167 34.82 2.08 3.41
C GLU A 167 33.95 3.13 2.70
N GLY A 168 32.73 3.36 3.23
CA GLY A 168 31.76 4.26 2.63
C GLY A 168 30.82 3.63 1.61
N HIS A 169 31.01 2.34 1.22
CA HIS A 169 30.04 1.66 0.37
C HIS A 169 28.76 1.36 1.14
N LYS A 170 27.62 1.66 0.53
CA LYS A 170 26.31 1.13 0.91
C LYS A 170 26.19 -0.30 0.38
N VAL A 171 25.80 -1.22 1.27
CA VAL A 171 25.76 -2.64 0.97
C VAL A 171 24.49 -3.30 1.48
N LEU A 172 23.99 -4.29 0.73
CA LEU A 172 22.97 -5.22 1.21
C LEU A 172 23.69 -6.43 1.83
N VAL A 173 23.37 -6.72 3.10
CA VAL A 173 24.08 -7.75 3.89
C VAL A 173 23.10 -8.77 4.43
N LYS A 174 23.42 -10.05 4.29
CA LYS A 174 22.70 -11.17 4.88
C LYS A 174 23.29 -11.52 6.25
N VAL A 175 22.43 -11.77 7.23
CA VAL A 175 22.83 -12.27 8.53
C VAL A 175 23.06 -13.77 8.43
N CYS A 176 24.28 -14.23 8.71
CA CYS A 176 24.66 -15.64 8.58
C CYS A 176 24.70 -16.42 9.89
N GLY A 177 24.88 -15.72 11.02
CA GLY A 177 24.94 -16.38 12.33
C GLY A 177 25.15 -15.42 13.47
N LYS A 178 24.76 -15.84 14.68
CA LYS A 178 24.96 -15.10 15.91
C LYS A 178 26.32 -15.41 16.53
N LEU A 179 27.00 -14.39 16.98
CA LEU A 179 28.21 -14.45 17.83
C LEU A 179 27.80 -14.20 19.28
N LYS A 180 28.77 -13.78 20.13
CA LYS A 180 28.47 -13.39 21.50
C LYS A 180 27.78 -12.01 21.55
N ASP A 181 26.94 -11.83 22.52
CA ASP A 181 26.18 -10.58 22.75
C ASP A 181 25.31 -10.21 21.53
N ASN A 182 25.34 -8.92 21.12
CA ASN A 182 24.60 -8.42 19.94
C ASN A 182 25.45 -8.46 18.66
N ASN A 183 26.52 -9.26 18.60
CA ASN A 183 27.35 -9.41 17.43
C ASN A 183 26.85 -10.56 16.57
N TYR A 184 26.83 -10.34 15.26
CA TYR A 184 26.41 -11.30 14.24
C TYR A 184 27.43 -11.36 13.11
N LYS A 185 27.57 -12.50 12.46
CA LYS A 185 28.28 -12.63 11.19
C LYS A 185 27.35 -12.23 10.05
N GLY A 186 27.88 -11.45 9.13
CA GLY A 186 27.20 -11.06 7.90
C GLY A 186 27.98 -11.42 6.65
N GLU A 187 27.28 -11.46 5.53
CA GLU A 187 27.82 -11.63 4.18
C GLU A 187 27.24 -10.55 3.27
N VAL A 188 28.08 -9.81 2.58
CA VAL A 188 27.65 -8.82 1.59
C VAL A 188 27.05 -9.57 0.40
N LEU A 189 25.80 -9.27 0.09
CA LEU A 189 25.08 -9.83 -1.07
C LEU A 189 25.20 -8.93 -2.30
N LYS A 190 25.25 -7.61 -2.09
CA LYS A 190 25.28 -6.61 -3.17
C LYS A 190 25.95 -5.34 -2.66
N ILE A 191 26.79 -4.74 -3.49
CA ILE A 191 27.29 -3.38 -3.30
C ILE A 191 26.38 -2.45 -4.09
N LEU A 192 25.76 -1.47 -3.41
CA LEU A 192 24.79 -0.53 -4.01
C LEU A 192 25.49 0.69 -4.63
N GLY A 193 26.68 1.03 -4.15
CA GLY A 193 27.51 2.17 -4.56
C GLY A 193 28.15 2.85 -3.35
N HIS A 194 28.90 3.92 -3.56
CA HIS A 194 29.41 4.74 -2.46
C HIS A 194 28.30 5.66 -1.94
N LYS A 195 28.23 5.89 -0.64
CA LYS A 195 27.18 6.69 0.02
C LYS A 195 26.98 8.10 -0.55
N ASN A 196 28.02 8.64 -1.20
CA ASN A 196 27.99 9.98 -1.80
C ASN A 196 27.67 9.94 -3.32
N ASP A 197 27.49 8.75 -3.90
CA ASP A 197 27.14 8.64 -5.32
C ASP A 197 25.66 8.99 -5.50
N PRO A 198 25.30 9.73 -6.56
CA PRO A 198 23.91 10.07 -6.86
C PRO A 198 23.01 8.84 -6.96
N GLY A 199 21.84 8.87 -6.31
CA GLY A 199 20.83 7.82 -6.36
C GLY A 199 21.12 6.58 -5.51
N VAL A 200 22.26 6.47 -4.83
CA VAL A 200 22.59 5.34 -3.91
C VAL A 200 21.71 5.38 -2.66
N ASP A 201 21.27 6.54 -2.24
CA ASP A 201 20.29 6.72 -1.18
C ASP A 201 18.96 6.02 -1.52
N ILE A 202 18.40 6.26 -2.70
CA ILE A 202 17.18 5.61 -3.19
C ILE A 202 17.40 4.10 -3.38
N LEU A 203 18.52 3.68 -3.97
CA LEU A 203 18.88 2.26 -4.10
C LEU A 203 18.96 1.56 -2.73
N SER A 204 19.40 2.27 -1.69
CA SER A 204 19.45 1.75 -0.32
C SER A 204 18.05 1.51 0.23
N VAL A 205 17.12 2.43 0.03
CA VAL A 205 15.71 2.24 0.42
C VAL A 205 15.09 1.10 -0.36
N MET A 206 15.26 1.04 -1.68
CA MET A 206 14.76 -0.07 -2.52
C MET A 206 15.25 -1.43 -2.02
N ALA A 207 16.55 -1.56 -1.76
CA ALA A 207 17.16 -2.80 -1.27
C ALA A 207 16.59 -3.24 0.09
N LYS A 208 16.23 -2.29 0.97
CA LYS A 208 15.54 -2.55 2.23
C LYS A 208 14.19 -3.24 2.01
N TYR A 209 13.44 -2.84 0.98
CA TYR A 209 12.14 -3.41 0.64
C TYR A 209 12.20 -4.59 -0.33
N ASN A 210 13.40 -5.12 -0.63
CA ASN A 210 13.65 -6.17 -1.61
C ASN A 210 13.06 -5.83 -2.98
N ILE A 211 13.26 -4.59 -3.41
CA ILE A 211 12.93 -4.11 -4.75
C ILE A 211 14.24 -4.07 -5.53
N ASP A 212 14.31 -4.94 -6.54
CA ASP A 212 15.49 -5.06 -7.39
C ASP A 212 15.47 -4.02 -8.51
N SER A 213 16.62 -3.40 -8.75
CA SER A 213 16.87 -2.54 -9.91
C SER A 213 17.31 -3.39 -11.11
N GLY A 214 16.68 -3.15 -12.26
CA GLY A 214 16.99 -3.84 -13.50
C GLY A 214 16.40 -5.26 -13.57
N PHE A 215 16.81 -6.02 -14.58
CA PHE A 215 16.34 -7.38 -14.88
C PHE A 215 17.54 -8.29 -15.14
N SER A 216 17.37 -9.61 -14.97
CA SER A 216 18.41 -10.57 -15.32
C SER A 216 18.62 -10.65 -16.85
N ASP A 217 19.78 -11.15 -17.26
CA ASP A 217 20.12 -11.29 -18.69
C ASP A 217 19.11 -12.21 -19.40
N GLU A 218 18.65 -13.28 -18.75
CA GLU A 218 17.69 -14.22 -19.33
C GLU A 218 16.31 -13.57 -19.54
N VAL A 219 15.85 -12.75 -18.59
CA VAL A 219 14.59 -11.99 -18.73
C VAL A 219 14.72 -10.95 -19.84
N MET A 220 15.87 -10.28 -19.92
CA MET A 220 16.15 -9.32 -20.99
C MET A 220 16.22 -9.98 -22.36
N GLU A 221 16.81 -11.17 -22.47
CA GLU A 221 16.83 -11.93 -23.72
C GLU A 221 15.43 -12.32 -24.18
N GLU A 222 14.57 -12.81 -23.28
CA GLU A 222 13.16 -13.09 -23.60
C GLU A 222 12.42 -11.82 -24.04
N ALA A 223 12.65 -10.69 -23.38
CA ALA A 223 12.06 -9.42 -23.75
C ALA A 223 12.50 -8.95 -25.15
N LEU A 224 13.78 -9.11 -25.49
CA LEU A 224 14.31 -8.74 -26.80
C LEU A 224 13.73 -9.58 -27.94
N ASN A 225 13.29 -10.81 -27.66
CA ASN A 225 12.64 -11.70 -28.63
C ASN A 225 11.17 -11.33 -28.89
N THR A 226 10.57 -10.41 -28.12
CA THR A 226 9.23 -9.92 -28.43
C THR A 226 9.22 -9.03 -29.67
N PRO A 227 8.16 -9.09 -30.50
CA PRO A 227 8.09 -8.27 -31.71
C PRO A 227 8.08 -6.77 -31.39
N ASN A 228 8.49 -5.94 -32.36
CA ASN A 228 8.44 -4.48 -32.24
C ASN A 228 7.08 -3.91 -32.70
N GLU A 229 6.40 -4.63 -33.58
CA GLU A 229 5.18 -4.21 -34.28
C GLU A 229 4.16 -5.35 -34.27
N VAL A 230 2.89 -4.97 -34.37
CA VAL A 230 1.78 -5.91 -34.56
C VAL A 230 1.85 -6.49 -35.96
N THR A 231 1.76 -7.81 -36.07
CA THR A 231 1.75 -8.52 -37.35
C THR A 231 0.35 -8.88 -37.82
N GLU A 232 0.20 -9.21 -39.10
CA GLU A 232 -1.10 -9.66 -39.66
C GLU A 232 -1.65 -10.92 -38.96
N ASP A 233 -0.76 -11.78 -38.43
CA ASP A 233 -1.17 -12.96 -37.67
C ASP A 233 -1.78 -12.61 -36.32
N ASP A 234 -1.32 -11.52 -35.70
CA ASP A 234 -1.81 -11.00 -34.41
C ASP A 234 -3.23 -10.42 -34.53
N LEU A 235 -3.65 -10.03 -35.72
CA LEU A 235 -4.97 -9.45 -35.99
C LEU A 235 -6.08 -10.51 -36.07
N LYS A 236 -5.76 -11.77 -36.23
CA LYS A 236 -6.75 -12.84 -36.41
C LYS A 236 -7.67 -12.97 -35.20
N GLY A 237 -8.95 -12.86 -35.45
CA GLY A 237 -10.00 -12.98 -34.43
C GLY A 237 -10.23 -11.75 -33.58
N ARG A 238 -9.50 -10.65 -33.84
CA ARG A 238 -9.64 -9.39 -33.15
C ARG A 238 -10.58 -8.42 -33.88
N THR A 239 -11.31 -7.63 -33.12
CA THR A 239 -12.09 -6.52 -33.67
C THR A 239 -11.16 -5.38 -34.08
N ASP A 240 -11.28 -4.94 -35.32
CA ASP A 240 -10.47 -3.83 -35.85
C ASP A 240 -11.11 -2.49 -35.50
N LEU A 241 -10.47 -1.72 -34.62
CA LEU A 241 -10.89 -0.40 -34.15
C LEU A 241 -9.90 0.70 -34.61
N ARG A 242 -9.01 0.43 -35.56
CA ARG A 242 -7.95 1.37 -35.99
C ARG A 242 -8.50 2.65 -36.64
N GLU A 243 -9.69 2.59 -37.19
CA GLU A 243 -10.35 3.76 -37.81
C GLU A 243 -11.14 4.60 -36.81
N GLU A 244 -11.41 4.09 -35.60
CA GLU A 244 -12.11 4.84 -34.56
C GLU A 244 -11.24 5.98 -33.99
N VAL A 245 -11.89 7.01 -33.46
CA VAL A 245 -11.20 8.11 -32.79
C VAL A 245 -10.90 7.71 -31.35
N ILE A 246 -9.75 7.10 -31.18
CA ILE A 246 -9.20 6.62 -29.89
C ILE A 246 -7.98 7.46 -29.56
N PHE A 247 -7.83 7.86 -28.31
CA PHE A 247 -6.67 8.60 -27.81
C PHE A 247 -6.41 8.28 -26.34
N THR A 248 -5.22 8.67 -25.85
CA THR A 248 -4.81 8.50 -24.47
C THR A 248 -4.69 9.85 -23.77
N ILE A 249 -4.84 9.90 -22.42
CA ILE A 249 -4.65 11.08 -21.60
C ILE A 249 -3.77 10.71 -20.40
N ASP A 250 -2.56 11.24 -20.36
CA ASP A 250 -1.54 10.85 -19.41
C ASP A 250 -0.79 12.04 -18.82
N GLY A 251 0.18 11.78 -17.94
CA GLY A 251 1.17 12.79 -17.53
C GLY A 251 2.13 13.12 -18.67
N ASP A 252 2.79 14.31 -18.59
CA ASP A 252 3.67 14.80 -19.65
C ASP A 252 4.83 13.83 -19.98
N ASP A 253 5.32 13.08 -19.00
CA ASP A 253 6.49 12.20 -19.12
C ASP A 253 6.14 10.70 -19.21
N THR A 254 4.85 10.35 -19.27
CA THR A 254 4.38 8.95 -19.30
C THR A 254 4.77 8.25 -20.59
N LYS A 255 5.40 7.06 -20.46
CA LYS A 255 5.84 6.23 -21.58
C LYS A 255 5.17 4.84 -21.60
N ASP A 256 4.70 4.37 -20.47
CA ASP A 256 4.04 3.09 -20.23
C ASP A 256 2.52 3.26 -20.22
N ILE A 257 1.95 3.51 -21.40
CA ILE A 257 0.55 3.89 -21.57
C ILE A 257 -0.31 2.64 -21.55
N ASP A 258 -1.05 2.44 -20.46
CA ASP A 258 -1.93 1.29 -20.25
C ASP A 258 -3.29 1.42 -20.93
N ASP A 259 -3.87 2.64 -20.98
CA ASP A 259 -5.26 2.86 -21.34
C ASP A 259 -5.46 3.92 -22.42
N ALA A 260 -6.43 3.65 -23.29
CA ALA A 260 -6.93 4.55 -24.30
C ALA A 260 -8.47 4.58 -24.25
N ILE A 261 -9.07 5.66 -24.67
CA ILE A 261 -10.50 5.90 -24.55
C ILE A 261 -11.12 6.36 -25.86
N SER A 262 -12.40 6.00 -26.05
CA SER A 262 -13.26 6.50 -27.13
C SER A 262 -14.67 6.80 -26.63
N ILE A 263 -15.37 7.72 -27.27
CA ILE A 263 -16.75 8.06 -26.92
C ILE A 263 -17.58 8.40 -28.14
N GLU A 264 -18.84 7.96 -28.13
CA GLU A 264 -19.85 8.34 -29.10
C GLU A 264 -21.20 8.61 -28.42
N PRO A 265 -21.99 9.56 -28.92
CA PRO A 265 -23.33 9.79 -28.38
C PRO A 265 -24.30 8.69 -28.85
N LEU A 266 -25.21 8.29 -27.98
CA LEU A 266 -26.33 7.40 -28.31
C LEU A 266 -27.60 8.20 -28.60
N SER A 267 -28.47 7.66 -29.43
CA SER A 267 -29.75 8.27 -29.81
C SER A 267 -30.70 8.49 -28.62
N ASN A 268 -30.51 7.76 -27.53
CA ASN A 268 -31.31 7.87 -26.30
C ASN A 268 -30.79 8.97 -25.31
N GLY A 269 -29.79 9.76 -25.71
CA GLY A 269 -29.17 10.79 -24.87
C GLY A 269 -28.09 10.28 -23.92
N GLY A 270 -27.69 9.01 -24.05
CA GLY A 270 -26.55 8.41 -23.35
C GLY A 270 -25.29 8.42 -24.20
N TYR A 271 -24.29 7.63 -23.77
CA TYR A 271 -22.98 7.54 -24.42
C TYR A 271 -22.57 6.08 -24.62
N LYS A 272 -21.89 5.81 -25.73
CA LYS A 272 -21.10 4.58 -25.94
C LYS A 272 -19.65 4.92 -25.57
N LEU A 273 -19.20 4.41 -24.44
CA LEU A 273 -17.86 4.62 -23.90
C LEU A 273 -16.99 3.39 -24.17
N GLY A 274 -15.88 3.58 -24.85
CA GLY A 274 -14.85 2.56 -25.03
C GLY A 274 -13.66 2.81 -24.10
N VAL A 275 -13.24 1.78 -23.38
CA VAL A 275 -12.00 1.72 -22.59
C VAL A 275 -11.16 0.58 -23.17
N HIS A 276 -10.00 0.92 -23.70
CA HIS A 276 -9.12 0.03 -24.46
C HIS A 276 -7.82 -0.12 -23.70
N ILE A 277 -7.54 -1.32 -23.20
CA ILE A 277 -6.38 -1.58 -22.32
C ILE A 277 -5.33 -2.40 -23.04
N ALA A 278 -4.08 -2.02 -22.91
CA ALA A 278 -2.93 -2.71 -23.47
C ALA A 278 -2.96 -4.22 -23.20
N ASP A 279 -2.91 -5.04 -24.25
CA ASP A 279 -2.99 -6.50 -24.14
C ASP A 279 -1.62 -7.12 -23.82
N VAL A 280 -1.10 -6.85 -22.63
CA VAL A 280 0.19 -7.38 -22.14
C VAL A 280 0.16 -8.91 -22.11
N SER A 281 -0.97 -9.50 -21.75
CA SER A 281 -1.12 -10.96 -21.62
C SER A 281 -1.00 -11.72 -22.95
N TYR A 282 -1.07 -11.01 -24.06
CA TYR A 282 -0.78 -11.59 -25.37
C TYR A 282 0.69 -11.86 -25.57
N TYR A 283 1.55 -10.96 -25.13
CA TYR A 283 3.01 -11.06 -25.28
C TYR A 283 3.65 -11.84 -24.12
N VAL A 284 3.20 -11.63 -22.89
CA VAL A 284 3.73 -12.28 -21.70
C VAL A 284 2.91 -13.53 -21.37
N LYS A 285 3.44 -14.68 -21.76
CA LYS A 285 2.73 -15.96 -21.53
C LYS A 285 2.90 -16.43 -20.11
N GLU A 286 1.84 -17.05 -19.56
CA GLU A 286 1.88 -17.64 -18.23
C GLU A 286 3.04 -18.65 -18.09
N GLY A 287 3.82 -18.52 -17.01
CA GLY A 287 4.97 -19.38 -16.70
C GLY A 287 6.25 -19.06 -17.46
N SER A 288 6.28 -18.04 -18.32
CA SER A 288 7.49 -17.55 -18.97
C SER A 288 8.42 -16.86 -17.96
N LEU A 289 9.68 -16.55 -18.36
CA LEU A 289 10.61 -15.81 -17.49
C LEU A 289 10.08 -14.41 -17.19
N LEU A 290 9.52 -13.72 -18.20
CA LEU A 290 8.86 -12.43 -18.05
C LEU A 290 7.68 -12.49 -17.07
N ASP A 291 6.87 -13.54 -17.14
CA ASP A 291 5.73 -13.73 -16.23
C ASP A 291 6.17 -13.99 -14.79
N ASN A 292 7.16 -14.85 -14.61
CA ASN A 292 7.71 -15.15 -13.29
C ASN A 292 8.36 -13.92 -12.65
N GLU A 293 9.08 -13.12 -13.44
CA GLU A 293 9.66 -11.87 -12.97
C GLU A 293 8.58 -10.86 -12.59
N ALA A 294 7.55 -10.68 -13.43
CA ALA A 294 6.42 -9.81 -13.13
C ALA A 294 5.64 -10.24 -11.88
N PHE A 295 5.44 -11.54 -11.68
CA PHE A 295 4.84 -12.09 -10.46
C PHE A 295 5.69 -11.77 -9.21
N ASN A 296 7.02 -11.92 -9.32
CA ASN A 296 7.94 -11.62 -8.23
C ASN A 296 7.97 -10.14 -7.88
N ARG A 297 7.88 -9.24 -8.87
CA ARG A 297 7.78 -7.79 -8.67
C ARG A 297 6.41 -7.38 -8.18
N GLY A 298 5.34 -7.98 -8.69
CA GLY A 298 3.93 -7.73 -8.36
C GLY A 298 3.38 -6.41 -8.88
N THR A 299 4.21 -5.36 -8.91
CA THR A 299 3.86 -4.01 -9.40
C THR A 299 5.10 -3.25 -9.84
N SER A 300 4.93 -2.24 -10.72
CA SER A 300 5.94 -1.20 -10.92
C SER A 300 6.02 -0.30 -9.68
N VAL A 301 7.19 0.27 -9.42
CA VAL A 301 7.46 1.16 -8.28
C VAL A 301 7.86 2.54 -8.81
N TYR A 302 7.14 3.58 -8.38
CA TYR A 302 7.33 4.96 -8.85
C TYR A 302 8.04 5.77 -7.78
N LEU A 303 9.34 5.98 -7.97
CA LEU A 303 10.18 6.71 -7.03
C LEU A 303 10.42 8.14 -7.51
N ALA A 304 10.92 8.97 -6.64
CA ALA A 304 11.12 10.39 -6.89
C ALA A 304 11.98 10.68 -8.14
N ASP A 305 13.00 9.86 -8.44
CA ASP A 305 13.94 10.07 -9.56
C ASP A 305 13.83 9.02 -10.68
N ARG A 306 13.08 7.93 -10.45
CA ARG A 306 13.01 6.79 -11.39
C ARG A 306 11.76 5.96 -11.23
N VAL A 307 11.50 5.14 -12.25
CA VAL A 307 10.50 4.07 -12.19
C VAL A 307 11.23 2.73 -12.28
N GLU A 308 10.97 1.83 -11.35
CA GLU A 308 11.37 0.43 -11.46
C GLU A 308 10.20 -0.37 -12.02
N PRO A 309 10.22 -0.68 -13.31
CA PRO A 309 9.06 -1.22 -14.00
C PRO A 309 8.86 -2.70 -13.71
N MET A 310 7.60 -3.17 -13.79
CA MET A 310 7.25 -4.58 -13.67
C MET A 310 7.75 -5.40 -14.85
N TYR A 311 7.79 -4.79 -16.04
CA TYR A 311 8.31 -5.40 -17.26
C TYR A 311 9.46 -4.57 -17.86
N PRO A 312 10.42 -5.20 -18.58
CA PRO A 312 11.45 -4.47 -19.31
C PRO A 312 10.85 -3.41 -20.25
N HIS A 313 11.55 -2.27 -20.39
CA HIS A 313 11.08 -1.14 -21.22
C HIS A 313 10.76 -1.50 -22.67
N LYS A 314 11.37 -2.56 -23.20
CA LYS A 314 11.04 -3.13 -24.52
C LYS A 314 9.54 -3.48 -24.63
N LEU A 315 8.93 -3.95 -23.53
CA LEU A 315 7.50 -4.23 -23.47
C LEU A 315 6.74 -3.01 -22.93
N SER A 316 7.11 -2.52 -21.73
CA SER A 316 6.33 -1.50 -21.03
C SER A 316 6.23 -0.17 -21.77
N ASN A 317 7.29 0.26 -22.47
CA ASN A 317 7.30 1.50 -23.25
C ASN A 317 7.19 1.24 -24.77
N GLY A 318 7.34 -0.02 -25.18
CA GLY A 318 7.39 -0.47 -26.58
C GLY A 318 6.07 -1.06 -27.04
N ILE A 319 6.08 -2.38 -27.30
CA ILE A 319 4.97 -3.09 -27.98
C ILE A 319 3.67 -3.08 -27.16
N CYS A 320 3.74 -3.07 -25.82
CA CYS A 320 2.55 -3.03 -24.97
C CYS A 320 2.00 -1.61 -24.80
N SER A 321 2.85 -0.56 -24.78
CA SER A 321 2.41 0.81 -24.61
C SER A 321 1.52 1.28 -25.77
N LEU A 322 0.38 1.89 -25.47
CA LEU A 322 -0.57 2.38 -26.47
C LEU A 322 -0.12 3.69 -27.15
N ASN A 323 1.12 3.68 -27.65
CA ASN A 323 1.76 4.81 -28.30
C ASN A 323 0.94 5.30 -29.50
N PRO A 324 0.89 6.62 -29.77
CA PRO A 324 0.12 7.18 -30.87
C PRO A 324 0.66 6.81 -32.25
N GLY A 325 -0.25 6.68 -33.23
CA GLY A 325 0.06 6.49 -34.64
C GLY A 325 0.52 5.08 -35.04
N VAL A 326 0.55 4.14 -34.10
CA VAL A 326 0.98 2.74 -34.36
C VAL A 326 -0.10 1.75 -33.93
N ASP A 327 -0.13 0.59 -34.58
CA ASP A 327 -1.05 -0.49 -34.22
C ASP A 327 -0.68 -1.11 -32.88
N ARG A 328 -1.66 -1.31 -32.01
CA ARG A 328 -1.49 -1.95 -30.71
C ARG A 328 -2.63 -2.91 -30.43
N LEU A 329 -2.27 -4.05 -29.84
CA LEU A 329 -3.25 -5.01 -29.36
C LEU A 329 -3.85 -4.53 -28.04
N ALA A 330 -5.15 -4.63 -27.91
CA ALA A 330 -5.86 -4.23 -26.72
C ALA A 330 -6.94 -5.26 -26.33
N ILE A 331 -7.34 -5.23 -25.05
CA ILE A 331 -8.61 -5.78 -24.60
C ILE A 331 -9.52 -4.59 -24.35
N SER A 332 -10.61 -4.55 -25.09
CA SER A 332 -11.57 -3.45 -25.04
C SER A 332 -12.76 -3.80 -24.17
N CYS A 333 -13.16 -2.88 -23.32
CA CYS A 333 -14.44 -2.87 -22.62
C CYS A 333 -15.27 -1.71 -23.15
N VAL A 334 -16.30 -2.02 -23.94
CA VAL A 334 -17.20 -1.02 -24.52
C VAL A 334 -18.51 -1.08 -23.75
N MET A 335 -18.97 0.07 -23.27
CA MET A 335 -20.13 0.19 -22.38
C MET A 335 -21.11 1.24 -22.91
N GLU A 336 -22.39 0.94 -22.84
CA GLU A 336 -23.42 1.96 -22.99
C GLU A 336 -23.71 2.60 -21.62
N ILE A 337 -23.66 3.92 -21.56
CA ILE A 337 -23.94 4.70 -20.36
C ILE A 337 -25.26 5.44 -20.59
N ASP A 338 -26.26 5.18 -19.75
CA ASP A 338 -27.54 5.85 -19.82
C ASP A 338 -27.48 7.31 -19.28
N ASN A 339 -28.56 8.05 -19.43
CA ASN A 339 -28.68 9.43 -18.96
C ASN A 339 -28.69 9.60 -17.41
N LYS A 340 -28.66 8.47 -16.67
CA LYS A 340 -28.52 8.43 -15.21
C LYS A 340 -27.11 8.00 -14.77
N GLY A 341 -26.23 7.70 -15.72
CA GLY A 341 -24.89 7.20 -15.44
C GLY A 341 -24.83 5.70 -15.09
N ASN A 342 -25.86 4.92 -15.41
CA ASN A 342 -25.79 3.47 -15.26
C ASN A 342 -25.07 2.87 -16.45
N VAL A 343 -24.16 1.94 -16.16
CA VAL A 343 -23.51 1.11 -17.18
C VAL A 343 -24.49 0.03 -17.60
N THR A 344 -24.78 -0.02 -18.89
CA THR A 344 -25.62 -1.04 -19.52
C THR A 344 -24.82 -1.70 -20.64
N SER A 345 -25.17 -2.96 -20.98
CA SER A 345 -24.61 -3.68 -22.13
C SER A 345 -23.08 -3.63 -22.25
N PRO A 346 -22.31 -4.04 -21.22
CA PRO A 346 -20.86 -4.10 -21.35
C PRO A 346 -20.44 -5.23 -22.29
N GLU A 347 -19.56 -4.91 -23.25
CA GLU A 347 -18.96 -5.87 -24.17
C GLU A 347 -17.45 -5.89 -23.95
N ILE A 348 -16.88 -7.10 -23.74
CA ILE A 348 -15.45 -7.29 -23.50
C ILE A 348 -14.90 -8.19 -24.60
N PHE A 349 -13.92 -7.70 -25.35
CA PHE A 349 -13.36 -8.42 -26.50
C PHE A 349 -11.92 -8.03 -26.80
N GLU A 350 -11.23 -8.89 -27.57
CA GLU A 350 -9.90 -8.60 -28.10
C GLU A 350 -9.99 -7.67 -29.29
N SER A 351 -9.17 -6.64 -29.32
CA SER A 351 -9.16 -5.63 -30.39
C SER A 351 -7.77 -5.28 -30.86
N VAL A 352 -7.68 -4.61 -32.00
CA VAL A 352 -6.54 -3.84 -32.45
C VAL A 352 -6.95 -2.38 -32.57
N ILE A 353 -6.16 -1.50 -32.00
CA ILE A 353 -6.40 -0.05 -32.00
C ILE A 353 -5.21 0.70 -32.60
N ARG A 354 -5.44 1.94 -33.00
CA ARG A 354 -4.39 2.91 -33.34
C ARG A 354 -4.74 4.24 -32.66
N SER A 355 -4.08 4.53 -31.55
CA SER A 355 -4.25 5.78 -30.83
C SER A 355 -3.93 6.97 -31.75
N ARG A 356 -4.85 7.92 -31.86
CA ARG A 356 -4.64 9.13 -32.71
C ARG A 356 -3.66 10.10 -32.08
N LYS A 357 -3.68 10.22 -30.76
CA LYS A 357 -2.87 11.20 -30.03
C LYS A 357 -2.65 10.74 -28.59
N GLN A 358 -1.46 10.98 -28.09
CA GLN A 358 -1.20 11.02 -26.65
C GLN A 358 -1.47 12.45 -26.18
N MET A 359 -2.46 12.62 -25.34
CA MET A 359 -2.83 13.90 -24.75
C MET A 359 -2.26 14.00 -23.34
N THR A 360 -2.12 15.23 -22.84
CA THR A 360 -1.66 15.47 -21.48
C THR A 360 -2.79 16.01 -20.62
N TYR A 361 -2.85 15.63 -19.35
CA TYR A 361 -3.82 16.17 -18.40
C TYR A 361 -3.82 17.69 -18.40
N LYS A 362 -2.64 18.31 -18.41
CA LYS A 362 -2.46 19.77 -18.46
C LYS A 362 -3.21 20.43 -19.63
N ASN A 363 -3.11 19.85 -20.83
CA ASN A 363 -3.76 20.41 -22.01
C ASN A 363 -5.25 20.10 -22.05
N VAL A 364 -5.65 18.91 -21.58
CA VAL A 364 -7.07 18.53 -21.46
C VAL A 364 -7.78 19.43 -20.44
N ASN A 365 -7.16 19.73 -19.29
CA ASN A 365 -7.73 20.62 -18.29
C ASN A 365 -7.89 22.06 -18.82
N LYS A 366 -6.96 22.58 -19.64
CA LYS A 366 -7.16 23.87 -20.33
C LYS A 366 -8.42 23.89 -21.19
N ILE A 367 -8.73 22.81 -21.89
CA ILE A 367 -9.94 22.71 -22.72
C ILE A 367 -11.20 22.65 -21.86
N LEU A 368 -11.17 21.83 -20.80
CA LEU A 368 -12.37 21.52 -20.02
C LEU A 368 -12.68 22.55 -18.95
N GLU A 369 -11.67 23.24 -18.42
CA GLU A 369 -11.82 24.21 -17.32
C GLU A 369 -11.72 25.66 -17.80
N GLU A 370 -10.77 25.95 -18.72
CA GLU A 370 -10.51 27.32 -19.19
C GLU A 370 -11.14 27.64 -20.56
N ASN A 371 -11.68 26.62 -21.27
CA ASN A 371 -12.13 26.71 -22.67
C ASN A 371 -11.03 27.18 -23.65
N ILE A 372 -9.77 26.88 -23.32
CA ILE A 372 -8.62 27.18 -24.20
C ILE A 372 -8.26 25.90 -24.94
N ILE A 373 -8.29 25.92 -26.28
CA ILE A 373 -7.94 24.76 -27.11
C ILE A 373 -6.46 24.91 -27.52
N PRO A 374 -5.55 24.06 -26.99
CA PRO A 374 -4.16 24.03 -27.39
C PRO A 374 -4.01 23.59 -28.87
N GLU A 375 -2.93 23.98 -29.52
CA GLU A 375 -2.61 23.57 -30.89
C GLU A 375 -2.60 22.07 -31.07
N GLY A 376 -3.29 21.55 -32.07
CA GLY A 376 -3.43 20.15 -32.40
C GLY A 376 -4.41 19.38 -31.50
N TYR A 377 -5.30 20.08 -30.78
CA TYR A 377 -6.42 19.48 -30.02
C TYR A 377 -7.79 19.87 -30.60
N GLU A 378 -7.82 20.64 -31.69
CA GLU A 378 -9.04 21.21 -32.25
C GLU A 378 -10.08 20.15 -32.64
N GLU A 379 -9.64 19.04 -33.25
CA GLU A 379 -10.52 17.96 -33.69
C GLU A 379 -11.05 17.09 -32.53
N TYR A 380 -10.44 17.20 -31.33
CA TYR A 380 -10.80 16.37 -30.17
C TYR A 380 -11.62 17.13 -29.12
N ALA A 381 -11.68 18.46 -29.20
CA ALA A 381 -12.27 19.31 -28.18
C ALA A 381 -13.74 18.95 -27.87
N ASP A 382 -14.54 18.66 -28.89
CA ASP A 382 -15.94 18.27 -28.68
C ASP A 382 -16.07 16.89 -28.05
N LYS A 383 -15.20 15.93 -28.42
CA LYS A 383 -15.17 14.61 -27.77
C LYS A 383 -14.74 14.70 -26.32
N LEU A 384 -13.74 15.53 -26.00
CA LEU A 384 -13.30 15.77 -24.61
C LEU A 384 -14.44 16.38 -23.76
N LYS A 385 -15.18 17.35 -24.29
CA LYS A 385 -16.36 17.92 -23.61
C LYS A 385 -17.44 16.86 -23.38
N MET A 386 -17.71 16.01 -24.38
CA MET A 386 -18.65 14.89 -24.28
C MET A 386 -18.20 13.88 -23.21
N MET A 387 -16.90 13.59 -23.15
CA MET A 387 -16.32 12.73 -22.10
C MET A 387 -16.48 13.34 -20.71
N ALA A 388 -16.29 14.63 -20.56
CA ALA A 388 -16.50 15.32 -19.29
C ALA A 388 -17.98 15.27 -18.84
N GLU A 389 -18.94 15.36 -19.78
CA GLU A 389 -20.36 15.17 -19.46
C GLU A 389 -20.66 13.73 -19.04
N CYS A 390 -20.12 12.73 -19.75
CA CYS A 390 -20.27 11.32 -19.42
C CYS A 390 -19.67 11.03 -18.02
N SER A 391 -18.48 11.53 -17.74
CA SER A 391 -17.83 11.40 -16.41
C SER A 391 -18.72 11.99 -15.30
N LYS A 392 -19.33 13.15 -15.51
CA LYS A 392 -20.27 13.75 -14.53
C LYS A 392 -21.47 12.83 -14.26
N LEU A 393 -21.99 12.13 -15.26
CA LEU A 393 -23.08 11.17 -15.07
C LEU A 393 -22.61 9.98 -14.24
N LEU A 394 -21.47 9.38 -14.60
CA LEU A 394 -20.87 8.27 -13.88
C LEU A 394 -20.56 8.65 -12.43
N ARG A 395 -19.96 9.83 -12.21
CA ARG A 395 -19.62 10.35 -10.87
C ARG A 395 -20.88 10.57 -10.03
N LYS A 396 -21.92 11.17 -10.62
CA LYS A 396 -23.22 11.33 -9.93
C LYS A 396 -23.83 10.00 -9.50
N ASN A 397 -23.78 8.99 -10.37
CA ASN A 397 -24.24 7.64 -10.06
C ASN A 397 -23.41 7.02 -8.93
N LYS A 398 -22.06 7.10 -9.04
CA LYS A 398 -21.09 6.59 -8.07
C LYS A 398 -21.31 7.24 -6.68
N VAL A 399 -21.43 8.56 -6.62
CA VAL A 399 -21.75 9.31 -5.40
C VAL A 399 -23.10 8.87 -4.85
N GLY A 400 -24.10 8.69 -5.71
CA GLY A 400 -25.43 8.18 -5.32
C GLY A 400 -25.40 6.76 -4.73
N ARG A 401 -24.33 5.97 -4.93
CA ARG A 401 -24.13 4.63 -4.33
C ARG A 401 -23.27 4.65 -3.06
N GLY A 402 -22.77 5.82 -2.64
CA GLY A 402 -21.94 5.97 -1.44
C GLY A 402 -20.44 6.01 -1.71
N TYR A 403 -20.00 6.32 -2.94
CA TYR A 403 -18.57 6.57 -3.22
C TYR A 403 -18.00 7.62 -2.27
N ILE A 404 -16.89 7.30 -1.61
CA ILE A 404 -16.24 8.19 -0.65
C ILE A 404 -15.09 8.89 -1.36
N ASP A 405 -15.27 10.17 -1.66
CA ASP A 405 -14.22 11.03 -2.20
C ASP A 405 -13.50 11.71 -1.03
N PHE A 406 -12.28 11.26 -0.75
CA PHE A 406 -11.49 11.81 0.35
C PHE A 406 -10.83 13.14 -0.03
N ASP A 407 -10.72 13.45 -1.33
CA ASP A 407 -10.13 14.70 -1.86
C ASP A 407 -8.81 15.05 -1.13
N ILE A 408 -7.88 14.08 -1.10
CA ILE A 408 -6.59 14.22 -0.41
C ILE A 408 -5.55 14.66 -1.42
N ASP A 409 -4.91 15.79 -1.12
CA ASP A 409 -3.79 16.29 -1.89
C ASP A 409 -2.54 15.40 -1.70
N GLU A 410 -1.73 15.27 -2.75
CA GLU A 410 -0.47 14.53 -2.75
C GLU A 410 0.70 15.48 -3.00
N ILE A 411 1.86 15.15 -2.43
CA ILE A 411 3.12 15.86 -2.68
C ILE A 411 3.65 15.46 -4.06
N LYS A 412 4.16 16.45 -4.80
CA LYS A 412 4.96 16.25 -6.00
C LYS A 412 6.35 16.84 -5.77
N LEU A 413 7.37 15.98 -5.78
CA LEU A 413 8.76 16.38 -5.72
C LEU A 413 9.25 16.81 -7.11
N ILE A 414 9.90 17.95 -7.18
CA ILE A 414 10.60 18.42 -8.39
C ILE A 414 12.09 18.16 -8.17
N ILE A 415 12.66 17.31 -9.02
CA ILE A 415 14.04 16.81 -8.85
C ILE A 415 14.90 17.29 -10.03
N ASP A 416 16.13 17.73 -9.73
CA ASP A 416 17.13 18.13 -10.71
C ASP A 416 17.80 16.91 -11.39
N GLU A 417 18.60 17.13 -12.42
CA GLU A 417 19.35 16.09 -13.12
C GLU A 417 20.35 15.33 -12.23
N LYS A 418 20.68 15.85 -11.05
CA LYS A 418 21.59 15.24 -10.08
C LYS A 418 20.86 14.44 -8.99
N GLY A 419 19.52 14.44 -9.02
CA GLY A 419 18.68 13.77 -8.04
C GLY A 419 18.41 14.57 -6.77
N ASN A 420 18.71 15.87 -6.73
CA ASN A 420 18.38 16.74 -5.59
C ASN A 420 16.99 17.33 -5.76
N VAL A 421 16.30 17.56 -4.65
CA VAL A 421 14.98 18.19 -4.67
C VAL A 421 15.12 19.72 -4.83
N GLU A 422 14.59 20.26 -5.92
CA GLU A 422 14.55 21.70 -6.17
C GLU A 422 13.33 22.35 -5.52
N ASP A 423 12.18 21.66 -5.53
CA ASP A 423 10.92 22.21 -5.00
C ASP A 423 9.95 21.10 -4.58
N VAL A 424 9.03 21.43 -3.68
CA VAL A 424 7.96 20.53 -3.20
C VAL A 424 6.63 21.23 -3.42
N LYS A 425 5.79 20.64 -4.30
CA LYS A 425 4.48 21.17 -4.68
C LYS A 425 3.37 20.18 -4.36
N THR A 426 2.16 20.68 -4.29
CA THR A 426 0.96 19.85 -4.33
C THR A 426 0.69 19.41 -5.77
N ARG A 427 0.20 18.18 -5.92
CA ARG A 427 -0.22 17.65 -7.21
C ARG A 427 -1.62 18.17 -7.52
N ASP A 428 -1.74 18.95 -8.60
CA ASP A 428 -3.03 19.42 -9.07
C ASP A 428 -3.84 18.24 -9.64
N ARG A 429 -5.11 18.19 -9.28
CA ARG A 429 -6.07 17.20 -9.77
C ARG A 429 -7.24 17.90 -10.43
N GLY A 430 -7.25 17.89 -11.77
CA GLY A 430 -8.26 18.56 -12.57
C GLY A 430 -9.38 17.67 -13.08
N VAL A 431 -10.20 18.22 -13.98
CA VAL A 431 -11.32 17.52 -14.60
C VAL A 431 -10.83 16.35 -15.45
N GLY A 432 -9.66 16.45 -16.09
CA GLY A 432 -9.09 15.38 -16.92
C GLY A 432 -8.73 14.13 -16.13
N GLU A 433 -8.06 14.31 -14.97
CA GLU A 433 -7.72 13.20 -14.07
C GLU A 433 -8.99 12.52 -13.53
N ASN A 434 -9.97 13.30 -13.13
CA ASN A 434 -11.25 12.80 -12.64
C ASN A 434 -12.01 12.02 -13.71
N LEU A 435 -11.96 12.47 -14.96
CA LEU A 435 -12.59 11.81 -16.11
C LEU A 435 -12.01 10.41 -16.35
N ILE A 436 -10.68 10.30 -16.40
CA ILE A 436 -9.99 9.03 -16.59
C ILE A 436 -10.30 8.09 -15.43
N GLU A 437 -10.23 8.57 -14.18
CA GLU A 437 -10.59 7.76 -13.01
C GLU A 437 -12.02 7.18 -13.13
N ASP A 438 -13.01 8.01 -13.45
CA ASP A 438 -14.41 7.57 -13.56
C ASP A 438 -14.59 6.49 -14.65
N PHE A 439 -13.88 6.63 -15.78
CA PHE A 439 -13.93 5.66 -16.87
C PHE A 439 -13.24 4.34 -16.51
N MET A 440 -12.08 4.41 -15.84
CA MET A 440 -11.36 3.22 -15.38
C MET A 440 -12.16 2.47 -14.30
N ILE A 441 -12.79 3.19 -13.37
CA ILE A 441 -13.66 2.57 -12.36
C ILE A 441 -14.85 1.88 -13.05
N ALA A 442 -15.51 2.52 -14.01
CA ALA A 442 -16.63 1.94 -14.71
C ALA A 442 -16.25 0.65 -15.47
N ALA A 443 -15.09 0.64 -16.15
CA ALA A 443 -14.59 -0.54 -16.85
C ALA A 443 -14.22 -1.67 -15.87
N ASN A 444 -13.54 -1.35 -14.77
CA ASN A 444 -13.18 -2.29 -13.71
C ASN A 444 -14.43 -2.95 -13.09
N GLU A 445 -15.47 -2.16 -12.80
CA GLU A 445 -16.76 -2.68 -12.30
C GLU A 445 -17.46 -3.55 -13.33
N ALA A 446 -17.50 -3.15 -14.60
CA ALA A 446 -18.13 -3.90 -15.69
C ALA A 446 -17.48 -5.28 -15.88
N VAL A 447 -16.14 -5.31 -15.91
CA VAL A 447 -15.36 -6.56 -16.02
C VAL A 447 -15.60 -7.46 -14.80
N ALA A 448 -15.49 -6.92 -13.59
CA ALA A 448 -15.70 -7.67 -12.36
C ALA A 448 -17.11 -8.28 -12.30
N THR A 449 -18.13 -7.47 -12.60
CA THR A 449 -19.54 -7.88 -12.55
C THR A 449 -19.84 -8.96 -13.59
N THR A 450 -19.30 -8.85 -14.80
CA THR A 450 -19.48 -9.84 -15.86
C THR A 450 -19.02 -11.23 -15.40
N ILE A 451 -17.82 -11.34 -14.85
CA ILE A 451 -17.27 -12.63 -14.40
C ILE A 451 -17.92 -13.11 -13.11
N TYR A 452 -18.28 -12.20 -12.20
CA TYR A 452 -18.99 -12.54 -10.97
C TYR A 452 -20.31 -13.29 -11.22
N PHE A 453 -21.13 -12.81 -12.15
CA PHE A 453 -22.37 -13.48 -12.50
C PHE A 453 -22.18 -14.79 -13.29
N MET A 454 -20.99 -15.04 -13.82
CA MET A 454 -20.63 -16.34 -14.40
C MET A 454 -20.16 -17.35 -13.34
N GLU A 455 -20.00 -16.93 -12.07
CA GLU A 455 -19.54 -17.76 -10.95
C GLU A 455 -18.18 -18.45 -11.20
N LEU A 456 -17.28 -17.75 -11.90
CA LEU A 456 -15.97 -18.27 -12.27
C LEU A 456 -14.89 -17.75 -11.28
N PRO A 457 -13.82 -18.54 -10.98
CA PRO A 457 -12.68 -18.07 -10.19
C PRO A 457 -12.07 -16.80 -10.77
N PHE A 458 -11.93 -15.76 -9.93
CA PHE A 458 -11.49 -14.45 -10.41
C PHE A 458 -10.66 -13.71 -9.37
N VAL A 459 -9.99 -12.62 -9.78
CA VAL A 459 -9.29 -11.69 -8.88
C VAL A 459 -10.18 -10.48 -8.65
N TYR A 460 -10.51 -10.24 -7.39
CA TYR A 460 -11.23 -9.04 -6.99
C TYR A 460 -10.32 -8.09 -6.22
N ARG A 461 -10.58 -6.79 -6.35
CA ARG A 461 -10.03 -5.76 -5.47
C ARG A 461 -11.07 -5.47 -4.40
N VAL A 462 -10.81 -5.89 -3.19
CA VAL A 462 -11.78 -5.84 -2.11
C VAL A 462 -11.37 -4.85 -1.03
N HIS A 463 -12.36 -4.20 -0.43
CA HIS A 463 -12.17 -3.26 0.66
C HIS A 463 -13.23 -3.50 1.73
N GLY A 464 -12.81 -4.06 2.87
CA GLY A 464 -13.69 -4.40 3.96
C GLY A 464 -14.27 -3.18 4.69
N ASN A 465 -15.29 -3.41 5.48
CA ASN A 465 -15.88 -2.38 6.33
C ASN A 465 -14.86 -1.88 7.37
N PRO A 466 -14.86 -0.59 7.70
CA PRO A 466 -14.00 -0.07 8.75
C PRO A 466 -14.33 -0.70 10.12
N SER A 467 -13.34 -0.75 11.01
CA SER A 467 -13.53 -1.20 12.38
C SER A 467 -14.50 -0.25 13.11
N GLU A 468 -15.54 -0.80 13.77
CA GLU A 468 -16.49 0.00 14.56
C GLU A 468 -15.78 0.84 15.62
N GLU A 469 -14.79 0.28 16.29
CA GLU A 469 -14.00 0.96 17.32
C GLU A 469 -13.25 2.18 16.76
N LYS A 470 -12.56 2.02 15.64
CA LYS A 470 -11.82 3.13 14.99
C LYS A 470 -12.76 4.25 14.57
N ILE A 471 -13.93 3.91 14.04
CA ILE A 471 -14.94 4.91 13.65
C ILE A 471 -15.55 5.58 14.88
N GLN A 472 -15.84 4.85 15.95
CA GLN A 472 -16.31 5.44 17.20
C GLN A 472 -15.30 6.42 17.79
N ASN A 473 -14.01 6.07 17.75
CA ASN A 473 -12.94 6.96 18.22
C ASN A 473 -12.83 8.21 17.34
N PHE A 474 -12.94 8.06 16.03
CA PHE A 474 -13.00 9.20 15.12
C PHE A 474 -14.21 10.11 15.40
N LEU A 475 -15.41 9.55 15.58
CA LEU A 475 -16.62 10.32 15.87
C LEU A 475 -16.57 11.02 17.23
N LYS A 476 -16.00 10.37 18.25
CA LYS A 476 -15.73 11.02 19.54
C LYS A 476 -14.79 12.21 19.35
N PHE A 477 -13.73 12.01 18.58
CA PHE A 477 -12.76 13.05 18.29
C PHE A 477 -13.39 14.27 17.60
N ILE A 478 -14.15 14.10 16.52
CA ILE A 478 -14.80 15.21 15.83
C ILE A 478 -15.88 15.89 16.69
N SER A 479 -16.53 15.15 17.60
CA SER A 479 -17.47 15.73 18.58
C SER A 479 -16.77 16.67 19.57
N ILE A 480 -15.53 16.34 19.99
CA ILE A 480 -14.70 17.20 20.84
C ILE A 480 -14.33 18.48 20.11
N LEU A 481 -14.08 18.42 18.80
CA LEU A 481 -13.88 19.61 17.96
C LEU A 481 -15.14 20.44 17.74
N GLY A 482 -16.27 20.03 18.29
CA GLY A 482 -17.55 20.73 18.22
C GLY A 482 -18.40 20.39 16.99
N TYR A 483 -17.99 19.39 16.21
CA TYR A 483 -18.77 18.94 15.05
C TYR A 483 -19.80 17.90 15.45
N LYS A 484 -21.07 18.21 15.20
CA LYS A 484 -22.17 17.26 15.36
C LYS A 484 -22.29 16.45 14.07
N VAL A 485 -22.14 15.15 14.18
CA VAL A 485 -22.31 14.24 13.07
C VAL A 485 -23.47 13.32 13.33
N ASP A 486 -24.49 13.40 12.50
CA ASP A 486 -25.60 12.46 12.52
C ASP A 486 -25.23 11.18 11.79
N GLY A 487 -25.27 10.04 12.49
CA GLY A 487 -25.01 8.73 11.89
C GLY A 487 -25.17 7.58 12.89
N ASN A 488 -25.65 6.45 12.39
CA ASN A 488 -25.73 5.23 13.21
C ASN A 488 -24.34 4.54 13.20
N VAL A 489 -23.69 4.54 14.34
CA VAL A 489 -22.31 4.04 14.52
C VAL A 489 -22.25 2.51 14.57
N LYS A 490 -23.37 1.82 14.81
CA LYS A 490 -23.40 0.35 14.91
C LYS A 490 -23.39 -0.38 13.56
N ASN A 491 -23.75 0.32 12.46
CA ASN A 491 -23.71 -0.21 11.09
C ASN A 491 -23.18 0.88 10.17
N VAL A 492 -21.88 1.02 10.13
CA VAL A 492 -21.22 2.02 9.26
C VAL A 492 -21.33 1.56 7.81
N THR A 493 -22.00 2.37 7.01
CA THR A 493 -22.12 2.17 5.55
C THR A 493 -21.28 3.21 4.81
N PRO A 494 -20.97 3.01 3.52
CA PRO A 494 -20.33 4.03 2.70
C PRO A 494 -21.05 5.38 2.73
N TYR A 495 -22.41 5.38 2.76
CA TYR A 495 -23.21 6.59 2.91
C TYR A 495 -22.98 7.31 4.24
N THR A 496 -22.78 6.55 5.32
CA THR A 496 -22.47 7.14 6.64
C THR A 496 -21.18 7.95 6.56
N MET A 497 -20.13 7.39 5.92
CA MET A 497 -18.85 8.07 5.75
C MET A 497 -18.95 9.28 4.82
N GLN A 498 -19.64 9.13 3.71
CA GLN A 498 -19.89 10.22 2.76
C GLN A 498 -20.61 11.38 3.43
N ASN A 499 -21.64 11.09 4.25
CA ASN A 499 -22.37 12.11 5.00
C ASN A 499 -21.47 12.82 6.02
N ILE A 500 -20.60 12.08 6.72
CA ILE A 500 -19.62 12.67 7.64
C ILE A 500 -18.71 13.65 6.89
N LEU A 501 -18.09 13.20 5.79
CA LEU A 501 -17.21 14.05 5.00
C LEU A 501 -17.92 15.28 4.43
N SER A 502 -19.15 15.13 3.93
CA SER A 502 -19.92 16.25 3.39
C SER A 502 -20.21 17.33 4.41
N GLN A 503 -20.41 16.97 5.69
CA GLN A 503 -20.61 17.93 6.78
C GLN A 503 -19.32 18.63 7.21
N LEU A 504 -18.16 18.04 6.87
CA LEU A 504 -16.83 18.57 7.21
C LEU A 504 -16.22 19.37 6.06
N LYS A 505 -16.71 19.26 4.83
CA LYS A 505 -16.11 19.79 3.60
C LYS A 505 -15.75 21.29 3.67
N ASP A 506 -16.57 22.10 4.34
CA ASP A 506 -16.35 23.55 4.45
C ASP A 506 -15.53 23.95 5.70
N LYS A 507 -14.95 22.98 6.39
CA LYS A 507 -14.17 23.25 7.61
C LYS A 507 -12.69 23.40 7.27
N LYS A 508 -11.99 24.25 8.06
CA LYS A 508 -10.56 24.51 7.89
C LYS A 508 -9.73 23.24 7.97
N GLU A 509 -10.17 22.32 8.84
CA GLU A 509 -9.50 21.06 9.15
C GLU A 509 -9.90 19.93 8.22
N PHE A 510 -10.66 20.18 7.15
CA PHE A 510 -11.20 19.14 6.25
C PHE A 510 -10.16 18.17 5.77
N HIS A 511 -9.01 18.67 5.28
CA HIS A 511 -7.91 17.85 4.77
C HIS A 511 -7.39 16.86 5.84
N ILE A 512 -7.13 17.37 7.06
CA ILE A 512 -6.64 16.54 8.16
C ILE A 512 -7.70 15.54 8.63
N LEU A 513 -8.97 15.97 8.73
CA LEU A 513 -10.07 15.10 9.16
C LEU A 513 -10.35 14.01 8.12
N SER A 514 -10.24 14.31 6.83
CA SER A 514 -10.33 13.33 5.74
C SER A 514 -9.21 12.29 5.84
N SER A 515 -7.97 12.74 6.07
CA SER A 515 -6.82 11.86 6.26
C SER A 515 -6.96 10.96 7.50
N LEU A 516 -7.45 11.49 8.62
CA LEU A 516 -7.73 10.70 9.84
C LEU A 516 -8.83 9.66 9.60
N LEU A 517 -9.90 10.05 8.89
CA LEU A 517 -10.96 9.12 8.53
C LEU A 517 -10.43 8.01 7.62
N LEU A 518 -9.61 8.34 6.61
CA LEU A 518 -8.98 7.35 5.74
C LEU A 518 -8.12 6.37 6.54
N ARG A 519 -7.31 6.85 7.50
CA ARG A 519 -6.49 6.00 8.39
C ARG A 519 -7.34 5.06 9.27
N SER A 520 -8.61 5.38 9.54
CA SER A 520 -9.53 4.52 10.27
C SER A 520 -10.08 3.37 9.42
N MET A 521 -9.97 3.46 8.10
CA MET A 521 -10.44 2.46 7.15
C MET A 521 -9.49 1.24 7.11
N GLN A 522 -10.00 0.13 6.63
CA GLN A 522 -9.16 -1.02 6.27
C GLN A 522 -8.35 -0.69 5.00
N LYS A 523 -7.27 -1.42 4.76
CA LYS A 523 -6.56 -1.35 3.47
C LYS A 523 -7.29 -2.24 2.45
N ALA A 524 -7.44 -1.76 1.22
CA ALA A 524 -7.90 -2.60 0.13
C ALA A 524 -6.84 -3.66 -0.20
N VAL A 525 -7.29 -4.87 -0.57
CA VAL A 525 -6.41 -6.01 -0.92
C VAL A 525 -6.96 -6.74 -2.14
N TYR A 526 -6.15 -7.60 -2.73
CA TYR A 526 -6.63 -8.55 -3.74
C TYR A 526 -7.09 -9.82 -3.06
N ASP A 527 -8.22 -10.35 -3.50
CA ASP A 527 -8.78 -11.61 -3.01
C ASP A 527 -9.56 -12.32 -4.14
N LYS A 528 -9.67 -13.64 -4.05
CA LYS A 528 -10.53 -14.43 -4.94
C LYS A 528 -12.00 -14.43 -4.50
N VAL A 529 -12.27 -14.02 -3.26
CA VAL A 529 -13.61 -13.90 -2.70
C VAL A 529 -14.06 -12.44 -2.76
N ASN A 530 -15.15 -12.18 -3.46
CA ASN A 530 -15.72 -10.84 -3.53
C ASN A 530 -16.47 -10.51 -2.23
N ILE A 531 -16.04 -9.45 -1.54
CA ILE A 531 -16.75 -8.85 -0.40
C ILE A 531 -17.18 -7.41 -0.68
N GLY A 532 -17.04 -6.96 -1.94
CA GLY A 532 -17.27 -5.58 -2.35
C GLY A 532 -16.09 -4.65 -2.03
N HIS A 533 -16.25 -3.39 -2.40
CA HIS A 533 -15.24 -2.36 -2.17
C HIS A 533 -15.88 -1.16 -1.44
N PHE A 534 -15.72 -1.11 -0.11
CA PHE A 534 -16.37 -0.13 0.75
C PHE A 534 -16.12 1.32 0.32
N GLY A 535 -14.86 1.71 0.08
CA GLY A 535 -14.51 3.09 -0.29
C GLY A 535 -15.12 3.56 -1.62
N LEU A 536 -15.32 2.64 -2.57
CA LEU A 536 -15.96 2.93 -3.85
C LEU A 536 -17.50 2.82 -3.80
N GLY A 537 -18.08 2.32 -2.72
CA GLY A 537 -19.50 1.97 -2.67
C GLY A 537 -19.87 0.92 -3.73
N SER A 538 -18.93 0.08 -4.13
CA SER A 538 -19.08 -0.91 -5.20
C SER A 538 -19.31 -2.31 -4.63
N THR A 539 -20.27 -3.02 -5.20
CA THR A 539 -20.58 -4.41 -4.81
C THR A 539 -19.63 -5.43 -5.44
N CYS A 540 -18.99 -5.06 -6.55
CA CYS A 540 -18.07 -5.92 -7.27
C CYS A 540 -17.02 -5.09 -8.00
N TYR A 541 -15.74 -5.29 -7.69
CA TYR A 541 -14.66 -4.49 -8.25
C TYR A 541 -13.42 -5.34 -8.49
N THR A 542 -12.72 -5.06 -9.57
CA THR A 542 -11.40 -5.62 -9.88
C THR A 542 -10.48 -4.53 -10.41
N HIS A 543 -9.22 -4.87 -10.60
CA HIS A 543 -8.29 -4.08 -11.38
C HIS A 543 -8.07 -4.77 -12.73
N PHE A 544 -8.39 -4.06 -13.81
CA PHE A 544 -8.28 -4.52 -15.18
C PHE A 544 -7.47 -3.55 -16.07
N THR A 545 -7.40 -2.29 -15.65
CA THR A 545 -7.04 -1.16 -16.51
C THR A 545 -5.55 -0.82 -16.53
N SER A 546 -4.67 -1.55 -15.81
CA SER A 546 -3.23 -1.23 -15.78
C SER A 546 -2.33 -2.47 -15.79
N PRO A 547 -2.37 -3.34 -16.81
CA PRO A 547 -1.61 -4.59 -16.85
C PRO A 547 -0.11 -4.39 -17.08
N ILE A 548 0.35 -3.23 -17.57
CA ILE A 548 1.78 -2.94 -17.73
C ILE A 548 2.45 -2.78 -16.37
N ARG A 549 1.73 -2.24 -15.38
CA ARG A 549 2.29 -1.90 -14.08
C ARG A 549 1.70 -2.66 -12.88
N ARG A 550 0.69 -3.52 -13.06
CA ARG A 550 0.11 -4.33 -11.99
C ARG A 550 -0.10 -5.77 -12.43
N TYR A 551 0.46 -6.72 -11.71
CA TYR A 551 0.34 -8.14 -12.02
C TYR A 551 -1.09 -8.71 -11.90
N PRO A 552 -1.93 -8.28 -10.93
CA PRO A 552 -3.34 -8.69 -10.89
C PRO A 552 -4.11 -8.36 -12.18
N ASP A 553 -3.88 -7.20 -12.77
CA ASP A 553 -4.51 -6.78 -14.04
C ASP A 553 -4.10 -7.72 -15.19
N SER A 554 -2.80 -8.04 -15.30
CA SER A 554 -2.33 -9.04 -16.26
C SER A 554 -2.96 -10.41 -16.03
N THR A 555 -3.20 -10.79 -14.77
CA THR A 555 -3.92 -12.03 -14.41
C THR A 555 -5.38 -11.97 -14.83
N VAL A 556 -6.06 -10.84 -14.58
CA VAL A 556 -7.45 -10.60 -15.03
C VAL A 556 -7.54 -10.75 -16.55
N HIS A 557 -6.62 -10.16 -17.32
CA HIS A 557 -6.58 -10.30 -18.77
C HIS A 557 -6.45 -11.76 -19.22
N ARG A 558 -5.61 -12.56 -18.55
CA ARG A 558 -5.48 -13.99 -18.81
C ARG A 558 -6.77 -14.77 -18.54
N LEU A 559 -7.46 -14.44 -17.45
CA LEU A 559 -8.73 -15.06 -17.10
C LEU A 559 -9.83 -14.70 -18.11
N LEU A 560 -9.92 -13.43 -18.51
CA LEU A 560 -10.83 -12.99 -19.58
C LEU A 560 -10.57 -13.76 -20.87
N ARG A 561 -9.30 -13.91 -21.26
CA ARG A 561 -8.90 -14.70 -22.45
C ARG A 561 -9.33 -16.15 -22.34
N LYS A 562 -9.13 -16.79 -21.17
CA LYS A 562 -9.54 -18.18 -20.97
C LYS A 562 -11.05 -18.34 -21.02
N TYR A 563 -11.79 -17.50 -20.30
CA TYR A 563 -13.22 -17.67 -20.07
C TYR A 563 -14.06 -17.13 -21.23
N LEU A 564 -13.80 -15.89 -21.68
CA LEU A 564 -14.64 -15.21 -22.68
C LEU A 564 -14.17 -15.48 -24.11
N PHE A 565 -12.85 -15.48 -24.39
CA PHE A 565 -12.38 -15.54 -25.77
C PHE A 565 -12.06 -16.97 -26.23
N GLN A 566 -11.60 -17.84 -25.31
CA GLN A 566 -11.31 -19.25 -25.61
C GLN A 566 -12.39 -20.22 -25.13
N HIS A 567 -13.36 -19.75 -24.35
CA HIS A 567 -14.44 -20.55 -23.76
C HIS A 567 -13.95 -21.77 -22.95
N LYS A 568 -12.80 -21.65 -22.29
CA LYS A 568 -12.19 -22.70 -21.48
C LYS A 568 -12.68 -22.59 -20.03
N VAL A 569 -13.81 -23.24 -19.76
CA VAL A 569 -14.47 -23.28 -18.44
C VAL A 569 -14.65 -24.72 -17.95
N ASP A 570 -13.79 -25.64 -18.39
CA ASP A 570 -13.77 -27.01 -17.91
C ASP A 570 -13.25 -27.10 -16.44
N LYS A 571 -13.61 -28.20 -15.78
CA LYS A 571 -13.31 -28.38 -14.35
C LYS A 571 -11.82 -28.28 -14.03
N ASP A 572 -10.95 -28.76 -14.89
CA ASP A 572 -9.50 -28.78 -14.64
C ASP A 572 -8.95 -27.35 -14.71
N THR A 573 -9.37 -26.56 -15.71
CA THR A 573 -9.04 -25.14 -15.85
C THR A 573 -9.52 -24.35 -14.63
N LEU A 574 -10.78 -24.54 -14.19
CA LEU A 574 -11.32 -23.81 -13.04
C LEU A 574 -10.61 -24.18 -11.74
N THR A 575 -10.34 -25.48 -11.51
CA THR A 575 -9.61 -25.94 -10.31
C THR A 575 -8.18 -25.39 -10.29
N TYR A 576 -7.49 -25.38 -11.43
CA TYR A 576 -6.16 -24.79 -11.53
C TYR A 576 -6.15 -23.33 -11.12
N TRP A 577 -7.05 -22.51 -11.69
CA TRP A 577 -7.10 -21.09 -11.38
C TRP A 577 -7.55 -20.81 -9.95
N ASP A 578 -8.54 -21.55 -9.41
CA ASP A 578 -8.97 -21.36 -8.03
C ASP A 578 -7.82 -21.56 -7.03
N ASN A 579 -6.96 -22.57 -7.25
CA ASN A 579 -5.78 -22.79 -6.44
C ASN A 579 -4.70 -21.72 -6.64
N ARG A 580 -4.45 -21.32 -7.89
CA ARG A 580 -3.39 -20.37 -8.24
C ARG A 580 -3.69 -18.96 -7.75
N LEU A 581 -4.96 -18.53 -7.80
CA LEU A 581 -5.39 -17.19 -7.45
C LEU A 581 -5.11 -16.83 -6.00
N THR A 582 -5.19 -17.77 -5.06
CA THR A 582 -4.84 -17.50 -3.65
C THR A 582 -3.42 -16.93 -3.53
N THR A 583 -2.44 -17.62 -4.13
CA THR A 583 -1.04 -17.18 -4.10
C THR A 583 -0.84 -15.85 -4.83
N ILE A 584 -1.52 -15.65 -5.98
CA ILE A 584 -1.42 -14.40 -6.75
C ILE A 584 -1.96 -13.21 -5.94
N CYS A 585 -3.13 -13.36 -5.30
CA CYS A 585 -3.74 -12.30 -4.50
C CYS A 585 -2.89 -11.93 -3.29
N GLU A 586 -2.37 -12.92 -2.56
CA GLU A 586 -1.48 -12.72 -1.40
C GLU A 586 -0.19 -12.02 -1.80
N GLN A 587 0.50 -12.52 -2.84
CA GLN A 587 1.75 -11.94 -3.34
C GLN A 587 1.55 -10.50 -3.83
N SER A 588 0.50 -10.26 -4.64
CA SER A 588 0.22 -8.93 -5.18
C SER A 588 -0.11 -7.92 -4.09
N SER A 589 -0.92 -8.30 -3.09
CA SER A 589 -1.24 -7.44 -1.95
C SER A 589 -0.01 -7.15 -1.08
N TYR A 590 0.88 -8.15 -0.91
CA TYR A 590 2.15 -7.96 -0.20
C TYR A 590 3.09 -7.00 -0.94
N LYS A 591 3.29 -7.21 -2.24
CA LYS A 591 4.21 -6.40 -3.05
C LYS A 591 3.72 -4.96 -3.21
N GLU A 592 2.42 -4.76 -3.39
CA GLU A 592 1.82 -3.42 -3.41
C GLU A 592 2.10 -2.65 -2.10
N ARG A 593 1.95 -3.31 -0.94
CA ARG A 593 2.28 -2.67 0.35
C ARG A 593 3.76 -2.29 0.44
N MET A 594 4.66 -3.18 0.01
CA MET A 594 6.10 -2.91 0.02
C MET A 594 6.47 -1.75 -0.91
N SER A 595 5.84 -1.68 -2.09
CA SER A 595 6.00 -0.56 -3.04
C SER A 595 5.59 0.76 -2.39
N ILE A 596 4.37 0.83 -1.84
CA ILE A 596 3.85 2.05 -1.20
C ILE A 596 4.73 2.48 0.00
N GLU A 597 5.20 1.52 0.82
CA GLU A 597 6.08 1.83 1.94
C GLU A 597 7.45 2.33 1.47
N CYS A 598 7.98 1.76 0.38
CA CYS A 598 9.24 2.21 -0.24
C CYS A 598 9.10 3.63 -0.82
N GLU A 599 8.05 3.88 -1.61
CA GLU A 599 7.75 5.18 -2.21
C GLU A 599 7.64 6.26 -1.13
N ARG A 600 6.85 6.01 -0.08
CA ARG A 600 6.72 6.94 1.05
C ARG A 600 8.05 7.19 1.76
N GLU A 601 8.85 6.15 2.00
CA GLU A 601 10.15 6.30 2.67
C GLU A 601 11.15 7.11 1.83
N VAL A 602 11.09 6.99 0.51
CA VAL A 602 11.88 7.81 -0.43
C VAL A 602 11.38 9.25 -0.40
N ASP A 603 10.07 9.48 -0.42
CA ASP A 603 9.50 10.82 -0.35
C ASP A 603 9.87 11.52 0.96
N ASP A 604 9.72 10.85 2.10
CA ASP A 604 10.12 11.37 3.42
C ASP A 604 11.62 11.73 3.46
N MET A 605 12.48 10.88 2.87
CA MET A 605 13.92 11.12 2.76
C MET A 605 14.21 12.35 1.92
N LYS A 606 13.54 12.49 0.77
CA LYS A 606 13.74 13.61 -0.15
C LYS A 606 13.16 14.92 0.39
N VAL A 607 12.04 14.88 1.08
CA VAL A 607 11.48 16.02 1.81
C VAL A 607 12.44 16.49 2.90
N ALA A 608 13.03 15.57 3.69
CA ALA A 608 14.00 15.93 4.70
C ALA A 608 15.30 16.53 4.09
N GLU A 609 15.74 16.00 2.93
CA GLU A 609 16.86 16.57 2.16
C GLU A 609 16.56 18.02 1.74
N TYR A 610 15.38 18.27 1.17
CA TYR A 610 14.92 19.62 0.80
C TYR A 610 14.90 20.55 2.01
N MET A 611 14.27 20.14 3.11
CA MET A 611 14.14 20.96 4.31
C MET A 611 15.48 21.22 5.02
N SER A 612 16.50 20.40 4.78
CA SER A 612 17.85 20.65 5.34
C SER A 612 18.48 21.93 4.78
N ASN A 613 18.06 22.37 3.59
CA ASN A 613 18.50 23.63 2.98
C ASN A 613 17.70 24.86 3.46
N HIS A 614 16.61 24.64 4.23
CA HIS A 614 15.69 25.66 4.70
C HIS A 614 15.75 25.85 6.23
N ILE A 615 16.83 25.37 6.88
CA ILE A 615 17.02 25.54 8.33
C ILE A 615 17.10 27.02 8.67
N GLY A 616 16.30 27.44 9.69
CA GLY A 616 16.19 28.83 10.13
C GLY A 616 15.04 29.61 9.46
N GLU A 617 14.44 29.08 8.41
CA GLU A 617 13.30 29.72 7.77
C GLU A 617 12.00 29.51 8.57
N GLU A 618 11.09 30.47 8.41
CA GLU A 618 9.83 30.55 9.16
C GLU A 618 8.64 30.29 8.24
N TYR A 619 7.72 29.46 8.69
CA TYR A 619 6.52 29.09 7.95
C TYR A 619 5.29 29.20 8.84
N GLN A 620 4.14 29.40 8.20
CA GLN A 620 2.85 29.16 8.82
C GLN A 620 2.39 27.75 8.51
N GLY A 621 1.99 26.97 9.50
CA GLY A 621 1.50 25.62 9.33
C GLY A 621 0.30 25.36 10.21
N MET A 622 -0.32 24.19 10.00
CA MET A 622 -1.48 23.72 10.75
C MET A 622 -1.10 22.51 11.59
N VAL A 623 -1.56 22.43 12.83
CA VAL A 623 -1.38 21.24 13.67
C VAL A 623 -2.14 20.07 13.06
N SER A 624 -1.44 19.09 12.49
CA SER A 624 -1.97 17.91 11.80
C SER A 624 -2.20 16.73 12.74
N SER A 625 -1.45 16.67 13.84
CA SER A 625 -1.56 15.61 14.85
C SER A 625 -0.95 16.03 16.18
N VAL A 626 -1.53 15.56 17.30
CA VAL A 626 -1.01 15.79 18.64
C VAL A 626 -0.79 14.46 19.33
N VAL A 627 0.40 14.26 19.88
CA VAL A 627 0.82 13.03 20.55
C VAL A 627 1.55 13.35 21.87
N SER A 628 1.79 12.36 22.72
CA SER A 628 2.38 12.57 24.05
C SER A 628 3.80 13.19 24.04
N PHE A 629 4.55 13.00 22.95
CA PHE A 629 5.92 13.53 22.82
C PHE A 629 6.00 14.83 22.00
N GLY A 630 4.87 15.34 21.46
CA GLY A 630 4.86 16.58 20.69
C GLY A 630 3.63 16.75 19.80
N MET A 631 3.77 17.55 18.78
CA MET A 631 2.75 17.74 17.75
C MET A 631 3.38 17.81 16.37
N PHE A 632 2.69 17.30 15.37
CA PHE A 632 3.06 17.43 13.98
C PHE A 632 2.40 18.64 13.37
N ILE A 633 3.18 19.37 12.59
CA ILE A 633 2.73 20.58 11.87
C ILE A 633 2.89 20.34 10.39
N GLU A 634 1.80 20.51 9.67
CA GLU A 634 1.76 20.42 8.21
C GLU A 634 1.84 21.83 7.59
N LEU A 635 2.77 22.02 6.69
CA LEU A 635 2.93 23.24 5.92
C LEU A 635 1.96 23.29 4.72
N PRO A 636 1.73 24.46 4.08
CA PRO A 636 0.83 24.56 2.92
C PRO A 636 1.23 23.69 1.72
N ASN A 637 2.47 23.28 1.61
CA ASN A 637 2.98 22.34 0.61
C ASN A 637 2.98 20.88 1.09
N LEU A 638 2.22 20.57 2.15
CA LEU A 638 2.03 19.26 2.77
C LEU A 638 3.27 18.66 3.44
N ILE A 639 4.35 19.42 3.58
CA ILE A 639 5.51 18.98 4.37
C ILE A 639 5.13 18.94 5.84
N GLU A 640 5.30 17.79 6.47
CA GLU A 640 5.03 17.58 7.88
C GLU A 640 6.32 17.58 8.70
N GLY A 641 6.34 18.27 9.84
CA GLY A 641 7.46 18.29 10.78
C GLY A 641 7.03 18.22 12.23
N LEU A 642 7.91 17.75 13.10
CA LEU A 642 7.66 17.53 14.53
C LEU A 642 8.09 18.73 15.36
N VAL A 643 7.17 19.28 16.16
CA VAL A 643 7.46 20.12 17.32
C VAL A 643 7.46 19.23 18.58
N LYS A 644 8.63 19.04 19.19
CA LYS A 644 8.76 18.23 20.41
C LYS A 644 8.17 18.96 21.60
N VAL A 645 7.46 18.27 22.49
CA VAL A 645 6.85 18.87 23.69
C VAL A 645 7.86 19.58 24.57
N ASP A 646 9.09 19.06 24.63
CA ASP A 646 10.19 19.64 25.45
C ASP A 646 10.74 20.95 24.87
N THR A 647 10.43 21.29 23.61
CA THR A 647 10.85 22.56 22.97
C THR A 647 9.82 23.67 23.15
N LEU A 648 8.62 23.36 23.65
CA LEU A 648 7.58 24.34 23.89
C LEU A 648 7.94 25.23 25.07
N GLN A 649 7.95 26.54 24.84
CA GLN A 649 8.34 27.52 25.83
C GLN A 649 7.15 28.04 26.65
N GLY A 650 7.44 28.63 27.81
CA GLY A 650 6.47 29.35 28.64
C GLY A 650 5.67 28.51 29.62
N ASP A 651 5.61 27.20 29.46
CA ASP A 651 4.91 26.29 30.41
C ASP A 651 5.39 24.84 30.23
N LYS A 652 4.97 23.96 31.16
CA LYS A 652 5.09 22.53 30.98
C LYS A 652 3.79 22.00 30.35
N PHE A 653 3.91 21.47 29.14
CA PHE A 653 2.77 20.92 28.40
C PHE A 653 2.58 19.43 28.68
N ILE A 654 1.31 19.04 28.86
CA ILE A 654 0.91 17.64 29.08
C ILE A 654 -0.09 17.29 28.00
N TYR A 655 0.06 16.08 27.45
CA TYR A 655 -0.89 15.51 26.52
C TYR A 655 -2.16 15.07 27.23
N ASP A 656 -3.28 15.53 26.74
CA ASP A 656 -4.62 15.11 27.17
C ASP A 656 -5.25 14.20 26.11
N GLU A 657 -5.37 12.91 26.45
CA GLU A 657 -5.96 11.90 25.57
C GLU A 657 -7.46 12.12 25.30
N GLN A 658 -8.16 12.82 26.19
CA GLN A 658 -9.60 13.07 26.00
C GLN A 658 -9.86 14.14 24.96
N THR A 659 -8.99 15.16 24.88
CA THR A 659 -9.14 16.29 23.97
C THR A 659 -8.14 16.26 22.81
N PHE A 660 -7.25 15.26 22.76
CA PHE A 660 -6.18 15.13 21.78
C PHE A 660 -5.38 16.44 21.64
N SER A 661 -4.98 17.01 22.76
CA SER A 661 -4.34 18.32 22.82
C SER A 661 -3.15 18.33 23.78
N LEU A 662 -2.21 19.27 23.55
CA LEU A 662 -1.19 19.63 24.52
C LEU A 662 -1.67 20.81 25.36
N ILE A 663 -1.75 20.64 26.67
CA ILE A 663 -2.26 21.65 27.60
C ILE A 663 -1.17 22.10 28.54
N GLY A 664 -0.88 23.40 28.59
CA GLY A 664 0.02 24.02 29.56
C GLY A 664 -0.54 23.90 30.98
N GLN A 665 0.27 23.40 31.91
CA GLN A 665 -0.15 23.16 33.29
C GLN A 665 -0.61 24.44 34.01
N ASN A 666 0.13 25.53 33.84
CA ASN A 666 -0.09 26.80 34.52
C ASN A 666 -0.88 27.79 33.65
N THR A 667 -0.45 27.99 32.43
CA THR A 667 -1.02 28.97 31.49
C THR A 667 -2.36 28.56 30.89
N LYS A 668 -2.67 27.26 30.90
CA LYS A 668 -3.82 26.69 30.19
C LYS A 668 -3.77 26.92 28.66
N LYS A 669 -2.65 27.40 28.13
CA LYS A 669 -2.45 27.47 26.69
C LYS A 669 -2.62 26.09 26.09
N MET A 670 -3.31 25.99 24.98
CA MET A 670 -3.70 24.71 24.39
C MET A 670 -3.29 24.68 22.94
N TYR A 671 -2.71 23.55 22.48
CA TYR A 671 -2.48 23.27 21.07
C TYR A 671 -3.34 22.08 20.65
N ARG A 672 -4.16 22.28 19.66
CA ARG A 672 -5.13 21.28 19.15
C ARG A 672 -4.97 21.09 17.66
N LEU A 673 -5.45 19.97 17.17
CA LEU A 673 -5.59 19.71 15.76
C LEU A 673 -6.33 20.86 15.08
N GLY A 674 -5.81 21.32 13.93
CA GLY A 674 -6.37 22.43 13.16
C GLY A 674 -5.92 23.83 13.59
N ASP A 675 -5.19 23.95 14.71
CA ASP A 675 -4.65 25.25 15.13
C ASP A 675 -3.58 25.70 14.12
N ILE A 676 -3.64 26.98 13.72
CA ILE A 676 -2.62 27.59 12.86
C ILE A 676 -1.51 28.13 13.75
N VAL A 677 -0.30 27.74 13.46
CA VAL A 677 0.88 28.13 14.22
C VAL A 677 1.99 28.63 13.28
N LYS A 678 2.82 29.51 13.80
CA LYS A 678 4.05 29.91 13.12
C LYS A 678 5.21 29.08 13.65
N VAL A 679 5.96 28.48 12.74
CA VAL A 679 7.06 27.58 13.06
C VAL A 679 8.34 28.01 12.37
N ARG A 680 9.50 27.65 12.98
CA ARG A 680 10.83 27.74 12.35
C ARG A 680 11.40 26.34 12.19
N VAL A 681 12.05 26.08 11.08
CA VAL A 681 12.81 24.88 10.85
C VAL A 681 14.07 24.89 11.71
N ILE A 682 14.20 23.96 12.63
CA ILE A 682 15.38 23.85 13.51
C ILE A 682 16.28 22.68 13.16
N GLY A 683 15.80 21.75 12.36
CA GLY A 683 16.56 20.60 11.91
C GLY A 683 15.82 19.78 10.87
N ALA A 684 16.60 19.14 10.02
CA ALA A 684 16.10 18.12 9.10
C ALA A 684 17.20 17.08 8.90
N SER A 685 16.85 15.81 8.90
CA SER A 685 17.80 14.72 8.71
C SER A 685 17.30 13.77 7.61
N LYS A 686 18.06 13.72 6.53
CA LYS A 686 17.86 12.78 5.43
C LYS A 686 17.91 11.32 5.89
N GLU A 687 18.87 11.00 6.77
CA GLU A 687 19.09 9.66 7.29
C GLU A 687 17.96 9.22 8.24
N ALA A 688 17.50 10.15 9.11
CA ALA A 688 16.39 9.89 10.03
C ALA A 688 15.03 10.11 9.37
N ARG A 689 14.98 10.74 8.19
CA ARG A 689 13.74 11.08 7.44
C ARG A 689 12.80 11.93 8.28
N THR A 690 13.37 12.93 8.98
CA THR A 690 12.61 13.76 9.91
C THR A 690 12.87 15.23 9.66
N VAL A 691 11.83 16.03 9.89
CA VAL A 691 11.89 17.48 9.95
C VAL A 691 11.49 17.92 11.36
N ASP A 692 12.31 18.71 12.01
CA ASP A 692 12.06 19.25 13.34
C ASP A 692 11.72 20.75 13.24
N PHE A 693 10.63 21.14 13.88
CA PHE A 693 10.18 22.52 13.98
C PHE A 693 10.23 23.02 15.45
N GLU A 694 10.30 24.33 15.62
CA GLU A 694 9.97 25.01 16.86
C GLU A 694 8.85 26.01 16.65
N ILE A 695 8.02 26.22 17.67
CA ILE A 695 6.98 27.25 17.66
C ILE A 695 7.64 28.62 17.86
N ILE A 696 7.26 29.57 17.01
CA ILE A 696 7.58 30.98 17.19
C ILE A 696 6.40 31.61 17.89
N ASP A 697 6.54 31.94 19.19
CA ASP A 697 5.53 32.73 19.89
C ASP A 697 5.53 34.14 19.28
N THR A 698 4.52 34.46 18.51
CA THR A 698 4.19 35.85 18.22
C THR A 698 3.67 36.44 19.55
N ASN A 699 4.56 37.05 20.30
CA ASN A 699 4.14 37.98 21.34
C ASN A 699 3.44 39.14 20.62
N GLU A 700 2.14 39.04 20.43
CA GLU A 700 1.19 40.15 20.27
C GLU A 700 -0.19 39.70 20.75
#